data_3fa92789d19c2ec954c4f5f8fafb8517
#
_entry.id   3fa92789d19c2ec954c4f5f8fafb8517
#
_cell.length_a   1.000
_cell.length_b   1.000
_cell.length_c   1.000
_cell.angle_alpha   90.00
_cell.angle_beta   90.00
_cell.angle_gamma   90.00
#
_symmetry.space_group_name_H-M   'P 1'
#
loop_
_entity.id
_entity.type
_entity.pdbx_description
1 polymer ?
#
loop_
_entity_poly.entity_id
_entity_poly.type
_entity_poly.pdbx_seq_one_letter_code
_entity_poly.pdbx_strand_id
1 'polypeptide(L)'
;MANKAVSRRDFLRGAAAAGLMATGSLLGITRASAEELPAVYTPGTYTATAPGFGGDVTVTLTVDETSILEAVIDAPGETESIGQAAAKELAQQIMERQSFEIDAVSGASNTSRAVRQALESCVAQAKGVDVSLLQASASADEAAPVDWLGTAPVIDEAEVVETVETEVLVIGAGTAGLFAACAAVEEGAKTILIEKMDEEFGGSGIRDTLGAIGSRQQLEDGDNPDKFDVITELYRQSNGYGDQRLYKVWAGNSGEAIDWYTDRVTEGGLRFRHEVDSHSENVRYPIFDVGHSLQMSDTEGAHGATANILKKYGQDLGLEIHYNTALLCLIKEDKAVTGIYAKTEKGVVRYNASKGVIVCTGGYSLNMDMLKALQPETVKMININYSYPGSQGDGIKACLWAGAAMDETHGGILFDRGAVAPNQVGCQTPGALFWMGSQPFLKVGLDGKRFTNESGCYDHILHTACTLPGMTYAMVWDANYIADMQRFDSHGCSRMFDHENGAESVWPLALNEGVFMPMYREQGLVVKADTIEELAEKLGLPVENFKATVERYNELYDKQEDEDFGKEAYRLSELRTAPFEGVRMSGGYFICTMDGIHINTDMNAVDAEGNPIEGLYVAGDCSGGYFDTSYPNLLAGAAAGRSVTFGRLAGKNAAHR
;
A
#
# COMPACT_ATOMS: atom_id res chain seq x y z
N MET A 1 -28.30 -27.80 -14.19
CA MET A 1 -26.99 -28.42 -13.98
C MET A 1 -26.61 -28.14 -12.53
N ALA A 2 -26.16 -29.14 -11.80
CA ALA A 2 -26.06 -29.05 -10.33
C ALA A 2 -24.92 -28.13 -9.90
N ASN A 3 -25.24 -27.09 -9.12
CA ASN A 3 -24.27 -26.28 -8.38
C ASN A 3 -23.41 -27.18 -7.49
N LYS A 4 -22.14 -27.37 -7.83
CA LYS A 4 -21.18 -27.92 -6.91
C LYS A 4 -20.90 -26.84 -5.87
N ALA A 5 -21.40 -27.01 -4.66
CA ALA A 5 -21.02 -26.20 -3.51
C ALA A 5 -19.52 -26.38 -3.29
N VAL A 6 -18.76 -25.30 -3.42
CA VAL A 6 -17.33 -25.23 -3.09
C VAL A 6 -17.18 -25.54 -1.60
N SER A 7 -16.31 -26.46 -1.21
CA SER A 7 -16.14 -26.81 0.19
C SER A 7 -15.47 -25.63 0.92
N ARG A 8 -15.84 -25.43 2.20
CA ARG A 8 -15.26 -24.40 3.08
C ARG A 8 -13.72 -24.45 3.12
N ARG A 9 -13.15 -25.61 2.84
CA ARG A 9 -11.71 -25.86 2.84
C ARG A 9 -11.04 -25.42 1.53
N ASP A 10 -11.72 -25.57 0.40
CA ASP A 10 -11.22 -25.14 -0.92
C ASP A 10 -11.38 -23.62 -1.09
N PHE A 11 -12.46 -23.05 -0.53
CA PHE A 11 -12.68 -21.62 -0.45
C PHE A 11 -11.63 -20.89 0.42
N LEU A 12 -11.26 -21.49 1.57
CA LEU A 12 -10.21 -20.92 2.45
C LEU A 12 -8.81 -20.98 1.83
N ARG A 13 -8.55 -21.91 0.91
CA ARG A 13 -7.28 -21.95 0.18
C ARG A 13 -7.19 -20.86 -0.88
N GLY A 14 -8.28 -20.57 -1.58
CA GLY A 14 -8.34 -19.46 -2.55
C GLY A 14 -8.29 -18.09 -1.87
N ALA A 15 -9.00 -17.92 -0.75
CA ALA A 15 -8.98 -16.68 0.05
C ALA A 15 -7.60 -16.42 0.69
N ALA A 16 -6.87 -17.49 1.05
CA ALA A 16 -5.50 -17.38 1.55
C ALA A 16 -4.53 -16.78 0.52
N ALA A 17 -4.73 -17.05 -0.77
CA ALA A 17 -3.86 -16.54 -1.82
C ALA A 17 -4.13 -15.07 -2.19
N ALA A 18 -5.36 -14.60 -2.05
CA ALA A 18 -5.73 -13.22 -2.43
C ALA A 18 -5.61 -12.19 -1.28
N GLY A 19 -5.66 -12.61 -0.03
CA GLY A 19 -5.68 -11.72 1.16
C GLY A 19 -4.63 -12.01 2.23
N LEU A 20 -3.86 -13.09 2.13
CA LEU A 20 -3.04 -13.64 3.21
C LEU A 20 -1.53 -13.46 3.06
N MET A 21 -1.05 -12.56 2.23
CA MET A 21 0.32 -12.03 2.40
C MET A 21 0.43 -11.11 3.65
N ALA A 22 -0.69 -10.80 4.30
CA ALA A 22 -0.75 -9.89 5.44
C ALA A 22 -1.01 -10.52 6.81
N THR A 23 -1.23 -11.84 6.90
CA THR A 23 -1.51 -12.50 8.19
C THR A 23 -0.56 -13.66 8.51
N GLY A 24 0.60 -13.70 7.89
CA GLY A 24 1.63 -14.72 8.13
C GLY A 24 2.24 -14.76 9.54
N SER A 25 1.73 -14.00 10.50
CA SER A 25 2.25 -13.95 11.88
C SER A 25 1.29 -14.45 12.96
N LEU A 26 0.09 -14.90 12.67
CA LEU A 26 -0.91 -15.10 13.73
C LEU A 26 -1.62 -16.46 13.77
N LEU A 27 -1.17 -17.49 13.07
CA LEU A 27 -1.72 -18.86 13.23
C LEU A 27 -0.66 -19.94 13.12
N GLY A 28 0.27 -19.96 14.08
CA GLY A 28 1.25 -21.02 14.30
C GLY A 28 1.05 -21.72 15.63
N ILE A 29 -0.13 -22.27 15.92
CA ILE A 29 -0.29 -23.23 17.01
C ILE A 29 -0.98 -24.48 16.47
N THR A 30 -0.21 -25.37 15.87
CA THR A 30 -0.50 -26.81 15.87
C THR A 30 0.52 -27.45 16.79
N ARG A 31 0.03 -28.12 17.84
CA ARG A 31 0.83 -28.98 18.69
C ARG A 31 1.63 -29.95 17.82
N ALA A 32 2.92 -29.73 17.74
CA ALA A 32 3.91 -30.71 17.32
C ALA A 32 4.82 -31.01 18.51
N SER A 33 5.22 -32.26 18.59
CA SER A 33 6.09 -32.88 19.57
C SER A 33 7.28 -32.01 19.99
N ALA A 34 7.70 -32.16 21.24
CA ALA A 34 8.86 -31.52 21.86
C ALA A 34 10.15 -31.69 21.04
N GLU A 35 10.42 -30.78 20.13
CA GLU A 35 11.74 -30.44 19.66
C GLU A 35 12.16 -29.16 20.41
N GLU A 36 13.39 -29.11 20.89
CA GLU A 36 13.98 -27.99 21.58
C GLU A 36 13.83 -26.75 20.65
N LEU A 37 13.09 -25.74 21.13
CA LEU A 37 12.95 -24.45 20.42
C LEU A 37 14.35 -23.80 20.33
N PRO A 38 14.72 -23.19 19.20
CA PRO A 38 15.99 -22.49 19.11
C PRO A 38 16.03 -21.35 20.14
N ALA A 39 17.19 -21.14 20.76
CA ALA A 39 17.40 -20.07 21.74
C ALA A 39 17.05 -18.71 21.13
N VAL A 40 16.10 -18.00 21.76
CA VAL A 40 15.60 -16.69 21.31
C VAL A 40 16.37 -15.56 22.00
N TYR A 41 16.82 -15.80 23.25
CA TYR A 41 17.52 -14.83 24.09
C TYR A 41 18.86 -15.38 24.58
N THR A 42 19.80 -14.48 24.86
CA THR A 42 20.95 -14.78 25.68
C THR A 42 20.51 -14.70 27.16
N PRO A 43 20.64 -15.74 27.98
CA PRO A 43 20.24 -15.69 29.39
C PRO A 43 20.94 -14.56 30.15
N GLY A 44 20.17 -13.78 30.92
CA GLY A 44 20.73 -12.67 31.68
C GLY A 44 19.65 -11.69 32.17
N THR A 45 20.13 -10.64 32.85
CA THR A 45 19.28 -9.52 33.29
C THR A 45 19.66 -8.27 32.52
N TYR A 46 18.68 -7.64 31.90
CA TYR A 46 18.84 -6.49 31.01
C TYR A 46 18.02 -5.32 31.53
N THR A 47 18.61 -4.13 31.54
CA THR A 47 17.94 -2.92 32.06
C THR A 47 18.05 -1.80 31.05
N ALA A 48 16.94 -1.08 30.84
CA ALA A 48 16.88 0.11 30.02
C ALA A 48 15.92 1.15 30.62
N THR A 49 16.14 2.41 30.28
CA THR A 49 15.39 3.55 30.79
C THR A 49 14.87 4.38 29.63
N ALA A 50 13.63 4.90 29.75
CA ALA A 50 13.04 5.83 28.79
C ALA A 50 12.29 6.97 29.53
N PRO A 51 12.18 8.17 28.91
CA PRO A 51 11.48 9.30 29.55
C PRO A 51 9.96 9.08 29.59
N GLY A 52 9.38 9.17 30.80
CA GLY A 52 7.94 9.15 31.05
C GLY A 52 7.32 10.55 31.09
N PHE A 53 6.19 10.70 31.79
CA PHE A 53 5.52 11.99 31.96
C PHE A 53 6.08 12.81 33.12
N GLY A 54 6.30 12.17 34.27
CA GLY A 54 6.80 12.81 35.49
C GLY A 54 8.25 12.54 35.79
N GLY A 55 8.93 11.71 35.00
CA GLY A 55 10.31 11.31 35.17
C GLY A 55 10.66 10.05 34.39
N ASP A 56 11.87 9.57 34.56
CA ASP A 56 12.35 8.39 33.88
C ASP A 56 11.64 7.12 34.35
N VAL A 57 11.33 6.23 33.40
CA VAL A 57 10.78 4.90 33.61
C VAL A 57 11.84 3.87 33.26
N THR A 58 12.19 3.02 34.23
CA THR A 58 13.22 1.98 34.04
C THR A 58 12.57 0.60 34.00
N VAL A 59 12.87 -0.18 32.95
CA VAL A 59 12.48 -1.57 32.80
C VAL A 59 13.67 -2.47 33.03
N THR A 60 13.50 -3.51 33.82
CA THR A 60 14.49 -4.58 34.04
C THR A 60 13.85 -5.91 33.73
N LEU A 61 14.42 -6.65 32.75
CA LEU A 61 14.02 -7.99 32.36
C LEU A 61 15.06 -9.02 32.74
N THR A 62 14.62 -10.14 33.30
CA THR A 62 15.43 -11.35 33.45
C THR A 62 14.90 -12.40 32.50
N VAL A 63 15.75 -12.96 31.64
CA VAL A 63 15.36 -13.95 30.61
C VAL A 63 16.25 -15.19 30.69
N ASP A 64 15.71 -16.35 30.31
CA ASP A 64 16.46 -17.53 29.92
C ASP A 64 16.55 -17.64 28.38
N GLU A 65 16.93 -18.79 27.83
CA GLU A 65 17.09 -18.97 26.38
C GLU A 65 15.78 -18.79 25.59
N THR A 66 14.62 -18.94 26.21
CA THR A 66 13.32 -19.01 25.52
C THR A 66 12.21 -18.15 26.15
N SER A 67 12.39 -17.69 27.41
CA SER A 67 11.32 -17.13 28.22
C SER A 67 11.75 -15.89 29.01
N ILE A 68 10.79 -15.01 29.31
CA ILE A 68 10.93 -13.90 30.26
C ILE A 68 10.63 -14.46 31.65
N LEU A 69 11.63 -14.48 32.53
CA LEU A 69 11.51 -15.00 33.90
C LEU A 69 11.00 -13.95 34.88
N GLU A 70 11.33 -12.68 34.65
CA GLU A 70 10.93 -11.57 35.52
C GLU A 70 10.90 -10.27 34.72
N ALA A 71 9.92 -9.41 35.01
CA ALA A 71 9.81 -8.05 34.49
C ALA A 71 9.51 -7.08 35.64
N VAL A 72 10.42 -6.13 35.87
CA VAL A 72 10.29 -5.08 36.89
C VAL A 72 10.26 -3.72 36.18
N ILE A 73 9.25 -2.90 36.52
CA ILE A 73 9.14 -1.54 36.00
C ILE A 73 9.17 -0.57 37.17
N ASP A 74 10.21 0.28 37.22
CA ASP A 74 10.39 1.32 38.21
C ASP A 74 10.09 2.68 37.56
N ALA A 75 9.11 3.38 38.10
CA ALA A 75 8.61 4.65 37.58
C ALA A 75 8.33 5.67 38.73
N PRO A 76 9.36 6.02 39.55
CA PRO A 76 9.15 6.79 40.79
C PRO A 76 8.71 8.23 40.54
N GLY A 77 9.02 8.80 39.37
CA GLY A 77 8.62 10.16 38.97
C GLY A 77 7.17 10.25 38.46
N GLU A 78 6.57 9.10 38.14
CA GLU A 78 5.20 9.08 37.61
C GLU A 78 4.15 9.29 38.71
N THR A 79 2.96 9.77 38.31
CA THR A 79 1.84 9.96 39.26
C THR A 79 1.41 8.65 39.92
N GLU A 80 1.29 8.63 41.23
CA GLU A 80 1.08 7.39 42.01
C GLU A 80 -0.19 6.62 41.59
N SER A 81 -1.29 7.35 41.38
CA SER A 81 -2.60 6.75 41.06
C SER A 81 -2.79 6.40 39.56
N ILE A 82 -1.93 6.86 38.69
CA ILE A 82 -2.06 6.69 37.23
C ILE A 82 -0.81 5.97 36.67
N GLY A 83 0.34 6.64 36.64
CA GLY A 83 1.55 6.14 36.01
C GLY A 83 2.20 4.97 36.76
N GLN A 84 2.34 5.04 38.09
CA GLN A 84 2.88 3.94 38.89
C GLN A 84 1.91 2.74 38.96
N ALA A 85 0.60 2.99 38.93
CA ALA A 85 -0.40 1.92 38.83
C ALA A 85 -0.29 1.21 37.46
N ALA A 86 -0.17 1.98 36.38
CA ALA A 86 0.03 1.45 35.02
C ALA A 86 1.32 0.65 34.89
N ALA A 87 2.43 1.09 35.51
CA ALA A 87 3.70 0.35 35.50
C ALA A 87 3.55 -1.08 36.06
N LYS A 88 2.76 -1.25 37.13
CA LYS A 88 2.48 -2.56 37.71
C LYS A 88 1.64 -3.44 36.78
N GLU A 89 0.62 -2.88 36.16
CA GLU A 89 -0.24 -3.59 35.20
C GLU A 89 0.57 -4.01 33.96
N LEU A 90 1.42 -3.14 33.43
CA LEU A 90 2.27 -3.43 32.29
C LEU A 90 3.30 -4.52 32.59
N ALA A 91 3.91 -4.53 33.78
CA ALA A 91 4.79 -5.62 34.22
C ALA A 91 4.06 -6.97 34.24
N GLN A 92 2.81 -6.98 34.71
CA GLN A 92 1.97 -8.18 34.69
C GLN A 92 1.66 -8.63 33.27
N GLN A 93 1.32 -7.72 32.34
CA GLN A 93 1.07 -8.03 30.92
C GLN A 93 2.29 -8.68 30.27
N ILE A 94 3.51 -8.17 30.53
CA ILE A 94 4.76 -8.74 30.00
C ILE A 94 4.91 -10.20 30.45
N MET A 95 4.70 -10.46 31.72
CA MET A 95 4.85 -11.81 32.30
C MET A 95 3.78 -12.79 31.81
N GLU A 96 2.52 -12.34 31.70
CA GLU A 96 1.42 -13.18 31.24
C GLU A 96 1.53 -13.53 29.75
N ARG A 97 1.94 -12.57 28.93
CA ARG A 97 2.01 -12.74 27.48
C ARG A 97 3.34 -13.29 26.99
N GLN A 98 4.37 -13.29 27.83
CA GLN A 98 5.74 -13.65 27.42
C GLN A 98 6.18 -12.89 26.17
N SER A 99 5.82 -11.60 26.10
CA SER A 99 5.97 -10.73 24.93
C SER A 99 6.27 -9.30 25.34
N PHE A 100 6.95 -8.58 24.49
CA PHE A 100 7.12 -7.11 24.59
C PHE A 100 5.97 -6.34 23.92
N GLU A 101 5.04 -7.03 23.28
CA GLU A 101 3.79 -6.45 22.78
C GLU A 101 2.79 -6.33 23.94
N ILE A 102 2.77 -5.15 24.56
CA ILE A 102 1.89 -4.81 25.70
C ILE A 102 0.88 -3.75 25.29
N ASP A 103 -0.33 -3.83 25.84
CA ASP A 103 -1.36 -2.82 25.61
C ASP A 103 -1.09 -1.57 26.44
N ALA A 104 -1.45 -0.40 25.89
CA ALA A 104 -1.38 0.84 26.67
C ALA A 104 -2.44 0.85 27.77
N VAL A 105 -2.07 1.26 28.98
CA VAL A 105 -3.02 1.44 30.07
C VAL A 105 -3.77 2.75 29.90
N SER A 106 -5.11 2.69 29.94
CA SER A 106 -5.98 3.86 29.77
C SER A 106 -5.67 4.95 30.79
N GLY A 107 -5.47 6.18 30.31
CA GLY A 107 -5.11 7.33 31.14
C GLY A 107 -3.61 7.47 31.45
N ALA A 108 -2.78 6.46 31.14
CA ALA A 108 -1.34 6.46 31.37
C ALA A 108 -0.53 6.29 30.07
N SER A 109 -0.93 6.96 29.00
CA SER A 109 -0.34 6.79 27.64
C SER A 109 1.16 7.10 27.59
N ASN A 110 1.63 8.13 28.27
CA ASN A 110 3.05 8.50 28.30
C ASN A 110 3.87 7.45 29.07
N THR A 111 3.40 6.99 30.21
CA THR A 111 4.06 5.92 30.98
C THR A 111 4.09 4.61 30.18
N SER A 112 3.00 4.24 29.53
CA SER A 112 2.93 3.04 28.66
C SER A 112 3.90 3.12 27.48
N ARG A 113 4.05 4.30 26.88
CA ARG A 113 5.03 4.54 25.81
C ARG A 113 6.47 4.36 26.33
N ALA A 114 6.81 4.98 27.47
CA ALA A 114 8.12 4.86 28.08
C ALA A 114 8.47 3.40 28.43
N VAL A 115 7.50 2.67 29.00
CA VAL A 115 7.67 1.24 29.28
C VAL A 115 7.95 0.44 28.01
N ARG A 116 7.19 0.63 26.94
CA ARG A 116 7.46 -0.06 25.65
C ARG A 116 8.87 0.22 25.13
N GLN A 117 9.28 1.47 25.11
CA GLN A 117 10.58 1.89 24.62
C GLN A 117 11.73 1.26 25.43
N ALA A 118 11.63 1.27 26.74
CA ALA A 118 12.61 0.64 27.61
C ALA A 118 12.59 -0.89 27.47
N LEU A 119 11.41 -1.50 27.32
CA LEU A 119 11.24 -2.93 27.11
C LEU A 119 11.85 -3.40 25.79
N GLU A 120 11.61 -2.70 24.70
CA GLU A 120 12.24 -2.97 23.38
C GLU A 120 13.76 -2.94 23.47
N SER A 121 14.32 -1.98 24.20
CA SER A 121 15.77 -1.87 24.45
C SER A 121 16.30 -3.07 25.26
N CYS A 122 15.59 -3.54 26.29
CA CYS A 122 15.96 -4.72 27.05
C CYS A 122 15.95 -6.00 26.18
N VAL A 123 14.91 -6.16 25.36
CA VAL A 123 14.77 -7.31 24.46
C VAL A 123 15.86 -7.31 23.37
N ALA A 124 16.21 -6.14 22.83
CA ALA A 124 17.31 -6.03 21.88
C ALA A 124 18.65 -6.43 22.48
N GLN A 125 18.94 -5.98 23.70
CA GLN A 125 20.15 -6.40 24.43
C GLN A 125 20.16 -7.94 24.62
N ALA A 126 19.02 -8.51 25.02
CA ALA A 126 18.88 -9.95 25.21
C ALA A 126 19.07 -10.77 23.91
N LYS A 127 18.74 -10.19 22.76
CA LYS A 127 18.97 -10.78 21.43
C LYS A 127 20.34 -10.45 20.83
N GLY A 128 21.21 -9.73 21.54
CA GLY A 128 22.51 -9.33 21.05
C GLY A 128 22.49 -8.29 19.93
N VAL A 129 21.42 -7.51 19.83
CA VAL A 129 21.28 -6.41 18.88
C VAL A 129 21.89 -5.15 19.48
N ASP A 130 22.64 -4.37 18.70
CA ASP A 130 23.24 -3.11 19.15
C ASP A 130 22.15 -2.07 19.46
N VAL A 131 22.00 -1.75 20.74
CA VAL A 131 20.97 -0.82 21.25
C VAL A 131 21.16 0.61 20.74
N SER A 132 22.36 0.99 20.30
CA SER A 132 22.61 2.29 19.71
C SER A 132 21.80 2.55 18.43
N LEU A 133 21.44 1.48 17.72
CA LEU A 133 20.58 1.53 16.55
C LEU A 133 19.09 1.77 16.90
N LEU A 134 18.67 1.42 18.11
CA LEU A 134 17.27 1.62 18.58
C LEU A 134 17.11 2.97 19.30
N GLN A 135 18.13 3.48 19.95
CA GLN A 135 18.09 4.80 20.60
C GLN A 135 18.03 5.95 19.58
N ALA A 136 18.47 5.72 18.35
CA ALA A 136 18.34 6.68 17.25
C ALA A 136 16.87 6.89 16.81
N SER A 137 15.95 5.96 17.13
CA SER A 137 14.53 6.07 16.77
C SER A 137 13.65 6.75 17.84
N ALA A 138 14.16 7.01 19.04
CA ALA A 138 13.36 7.42 20.19
C ALA A 138 13.38 8.93 20.53
N SER A 139 14.19 9.74 19.85
CA SER A 139 14.24 11.20 20.03
C SER A 139 13.62 11.93 18.82
N ALA A 140 12.33 11.75 18.59
CA ALA A 140 11.61 12.38 17.48
C ALA A 140 11.09 13.80 17.77
N ASP A 141 11.74 14.54 18.69
CA ASP A 141 11.58 15.99 18.80
C ASP A 141 12.92 16.66 18.50
N GLU A 142 13.02 17.27 17.30
CA GLU A 142 14.15 18.06 16.80
C GLU A 142 15.46 17.30 16.48
N ALA A 143 15.42 16.10 15.97
CA ALA A 143 16.58 15.54 15.28
C ALA A 143 16.82 16.32 13.98
N ALA A 144 18.08 16.66 13.68
CA ALA A 144 18.43 17.18 12.36
C ALA A 144 17.84 16.28 11.27
N PRO A 145 17.37 16.84 10.14
CA PRO A 145 16.74 16.04 9.08
C PRO A 145 17.68 14.89 8.71
N VAL A 146 17.15 13.68 8.77
CA VAL A 146 17.91 12.48 8.40
C VAL A 146 18.35 12.64 6.95
N ASP A 147 19.65 12.50 6.70
CA ASP A 147 20.16 12.43 5.33
C ASP A 147 19.73 11.09 4.71
N TRP A 148 18.49 11.05 4.25
CA TRP A 148 17.89 9.85 3.66
C TRP A 148 18.56 9.44 2.36
N LEU A 149 19.15 10.38 1.62
CA LEU A 149 19.83 10.10 0.36
C LEU A 149 21.21 9.48 0.62
N GLY A 150 21.97 10.01 1.57
CA GLY A 150 23.34 9.60 1.82
C GLY A 150 24.24 9.86 0.62
N THR A 151 25.35 9.12 0.56
CA THR A 151 26.32 9.18 -0.54
C THR A 151 26.34 7.88 -1.32
N ALA A 152 26.63 7.97 -2.65
CA ALA A 152 26.81 6.78 -3.47
C ALA A 152 27.93 5.88 -2.88
N PRO A 153 27.71 4.57 -2.80
CA PRO A 153 28.75 3.66 -2.35
C PRO A 153 29.95 3.70 -3.31
N VAL A 154 31.13 3.75 -2.74
CA VAL A 154 32.40 3.65 -3.51
C VAL A 154 32.76 2.16 -3.57
N ILE A 155 32.75 1.60 -4.77
CA ILE A 155 33.09 0.20 -4.99
C ILE A 155 34.56 0.09 -5.39
N ASP A 156 35.33 -0.70 -4.64
CA ASP A 156 36.69 -1.08 -5.04
C ASP A 156 36.60 -2.16 -6.14
N GLU A 157 37.21 -1.93 -7.28
CA GLU A 157 37.27 -2.91 -8.39
C GLU A 157 37.87 -4.25 -7.94
N ALA A 158 38.65 -4.27 -6.88
CA ALA A 158 39.18 -5.51 -6.28
C ALA A 158 38.11 -6.34 -5.56
N GLU A 159 36.96 -5.75 -5.21
CA GLU A 159 35.80 -6.43 -4.58
C GLU A 159 34.86 -7.04 -5.63
N VAL A 160 35.04 -6.69 -6.91
CA VAL A 160 34.21 -7.20 -8.01
C VAL A 160 34.59 -8.64 -8.30
N VAL A 161 33.68 -9.56 -8.00
CA VAL A 161 33.91 -11.02 -8.17
C VAL A 161 33.58 -11.53 -9.57
N GLU A 162 32.75 -10.78 -10.31
CA GLU A 162 32.28 -11.16 -11.65
C GLU A 162 31.89 -9.90 -12.45
N THR A 163 32.10 -9.93 -13.76
CA THR A 163 31.60 -8.93 -14.71
C THR A 163 30.70 -9.61 -15.72
N VAL A 164 29.49 -9.10 -15.91
CA VAL A 164 28.46 -9.64 -16.80
C VAL A 164 28.14 -8.62 -17.89
N GLU A 165 28.08 -9.07 -19.15
CA GLU A 165 27.83 -8.24 -20.30
C GLU A 165 26.44 -8.48 -20.89
N THR A 166 25.67 -7.40 -21.08
CA THR A 166 24.37 -7.44 -21.75
C THR A 166 24.17 -6.22 -22.68
N GLU A 167 23.10 -6.20 -23.46
CA GLU A 167 22.72 -4.99 -24.21
C GLU A 167 21.77 -4.13 -23.39
N VAL A 168 20.72 -4.74 -22.82
CA VAL A 168 19.74 -4.06 -21.94
C VAL A 168 19.75 -4.72 -20.57
N LEU A 169 19.84 -3.91 -19.52
CA LEU A 169 19.74 -4.36 -18.15
C LEU A 169 18.50 -3.77 -17.51
N VAL A 170 17.59 -4.61 -17.01
CA VAL A 170 16.40 -4.20 -16.27
C VAL A 170 16.59 -4.48 -14.80
N ILE A 171 16.24 -3.53 -13.94
CA ILE A 171 16.41 -3.62 -12.49
C ILE A 171 15.05 -3.65 -11.81
N GLY A 172 14.71 -4.77 -11.17
CA GLY A 172 13.43 -5.04 -10.50
C GLY A 172 12.45 -5.81 -11.37
N ALA A 173 11.98 -6.97 -10.86
CA ALA A 173 11.03 -7.86 -11.54
C ALA A 173 9.56 -7.57 -11.16
N GLY A 174 9.26 -6.34 -10.75
CA GLY A 174 7.89 -5.87 -10.56
C GLY A 174 7.15 -5.64 -11.88
N THR A 175 5.94 -5.04 -11.80
CA THR A 175 5.09 -4.78 -12.97
C THR A 175 5.86 -4.11 -14.11
N ALA A 176 6.43 -2.93 -13.88
CA ALA A 176 7.12 -2.19 -14.94
C ALA A 176 8.32 -2.96 -15.50
N GLY A 177 9.10 -3.63 -14.63
CA GLY A 177 10.32 -4.33 -15.05
C GLY A 177 10.05 -5.57 -15.91
N LEU A 178 9.05 -6.37 -15.59
CA LEU A 178 8.64 -7.52 -16.40
C LEU A 178 8.18 -7.07 -17.80
N PHE A 179 7.38 -6.00 -17.87
CA PHE A 179 6.95 -5.45 -19.16
C PHE A 179 8.10 -4.85 -19.97
N ALA A 180 9.05 -4.17 -19.28
CA ALA A 180 10.25 -3.63 -19.94
C ALA A 180 11.16 -4.74 -20.46
N ALA A 181 11.40 -5.78 -19.66
CA ALA A 181 12.26 -6.90 -20.06
C ALA A 181 11.66 -7.68 -21.23
N CYS A 182 10.35 -7.99 -21.19
CA CYS A 182 9.66 -8.64 -22.30
C CYS A 182 9.75 -7.79 -23.59
N ALA A 183 9.51 -6.48 -23.49
CA ALA A 183 9.59 -5.60 -24.66
C ALA A 183 11.01 -5.55 -25.22
N ALA A 184 12.06 -5.50 -24.40
CA ALA A 184 13.43 -5.47 -24.87
C ALA A 184 13.84 -6.75 -25.60
N VAL A 185 13.45 -7.94 -25.09
CA VAL A 185 13.74 -9.21 -25.79
C VAL A 185 12.92 -9.38 -27.06
N GLU A 186 11.68 -8.85 -27.11
CA GLU A 186 10.86 -8.83 -28.33
C GLU A 186 11.55 -8.04 -29.47
N GLU A 187 12.24 -6.94 -29.13
CA GLU A 187 13.02 -6.14 -30.06
C GLU A 187 14.41 -6.77 -30.37
N GLY A 188 14.66 -7.97 -29.88
CA GLY A 188 15.88 -8.76 -30.18
C GLY A 188 17.13 -8.37 -29.37
N ALA A 189 16.99 -7.53 -28.34
CA ALA A 189 18.12 -7.17 -27.49
C ALA A 189 18.46 -8.28 -26.49
N LYS A 190 19.76 -8.59 -26.32
CA LYS A 190 20.23 -9.43 -25.24
C LYS A 190 19.88 -8.71 -23.89
N THR A 191 18.98 -9.29 -23.12
CA THR A 191 18.42 -8.64 -21.93
C THR A 191 18.63 -9.48 -20.68
N ILE A 192 19.08 -8.82 -19.61
CA ILE A 192 19.13 -9.39 -18.26
C ILE A 192 18.19 -8.58 -17.38
N LEU A 193 17.39 -9.28 -16.57
CA LEU A 193 16.55 -8.74 -15.51
C LEU A 193 17.14 -9.16 -14.16
N ILE A 194 17.45 -8.20 -13.30
CA ILE A 194 17.89 -8.50 -11.93
C ILE A 194 16.77 -8.19 -10.94
N GLU A 195 16.66 -9.03 -9.89
CA GLU A 195 15.71 -8.86 -8.79
C GLU A 195 16.42 -9.11 -7.46
N LYS A 196 16.21 -8.20 -6.50
CA LYS A 196 16.83 -8.32 -5.16
C LYS A 196 16.23 -9.41 -4.28
N MET A 197 14.96 -9.72 -4.51
CA MET A 197 14.26 -10.79 -3.82
C MET A 197 14.57 -12.14 -4.50
N ASP A 198 14.18 -13.22 -3.83
CA ASP A 198 14.26 -14.56 -4.41
C ASP A 198 13.19 -14.80 -5.50
N GLU A 199 13.24 -15.96 -6.13
CA GLU A 199 12.33 -16.32 -7.22
C GLU A 199 10.86 -16.41 -6.76
N GLU A 200 10.62 -16.78 -5.51
CA GLU A 200 9.28 -16.93 -4.97
C GLU A 200 8.60 -15.57 -4.79
N PHE A 201 9.34 -14.56 -4.34
CA PHE A 201 8.84 -13.20 -4.10
C PHE A 201 9.01 -12.28 -5.32
N GLY A 202 10.02 -12.51 -6.16
CA GLY A 202 10.31 -11.67 -7.31
C GLY A 202 9.19 -11.70 -8.35
N GLY A 203 8.63 -10.53 -8.68
CA GLY A 203 7.61 -10.39 -9.72
C GLY A 203 6.17 -10.68 -9.30
N SER A 204 5.88 -10.75 -8.01
CA SER A 204 4.50 -10.88 -7.51
C SER A 204 3.66 -9.59 -7.61
N GLY A 205 4.25 -8.49 -8.10
CA GLY A 205 3.70 -7.14 -8.01
C GLY A 205 2.77 -6.70 -9.15
N ILE A 206 2.32 -7.57 -10.06
CA ILE A 206 1.33 -7.18 -11.07
C ILE A 206 -0.01 -6.98 -10.38
N ARG A 207 -0.53 -5.75 -10.48
CA ARG A 207 -1.75 -5.31 -9.78
C ARG A 207 -2.99 -5.83 -10.49
N ASP A 208 -4.11 -5.87 -9.73
CA ASP A 208 -5.39 -6.40 -10.20
C ASP A 208 -5.97 -5.60 -11.35
N THR A 209 -6.05 -4.27 -11.18
CA THR A 209 -6.63 -3.37 -12.17
C THR A 209 -5.55 -2.56 -12.87
N LEU A 210 -5.54 -2.59 -14.19
CA LEU A 210 -4.63 -1.84 -15.07
C LEU A 210 -5.42 -0.82 -15.89
N GLY A 211 -5.12 0.46 -15.73
CA GLY A 211 -5.80 1.54 -16.46
C GLY A 211 -5.27 1.69 -17.88
N ALA A 212 -6.16 1.75 -18.86
CA ALA A 212 -5.81 1.99 -20.27
C ALA A 212 -6.93 2.68 -21.04
N ILE A 213 -6.58 3.28 -22.17
CA ILE A 213 -7.53 3.86 -23.13
C ILE A 213 -7.31 3.22 -24.51
N GLY A 214 -8.41 2.86 -25.16
CA GLY A 214 -8.42 2.35 -26.53
C GLY A 214 -7.96 0.91 -26.68
N SER A 215 -8.15 0.08 -25.64
CA SER A 215 -7.98 -1.36 -25.76
C SER A 215 -9.05 -2.00 -26.66
N ARG A 216 -8.78 -3.16 -27.25
CA ARG A 216 -9.75 -3.93 -28.04
C ARG A 216 -11.02 -4.22 -27.27
N GLN A 217 -10.90 -4.63 -25.99
CA GLN A 217 -12.05 -4.97 -25.16
C GLN A 217 -12.89 -3.73 -24.85
N GLN A 218 -12.26 -2.60 -24.54
CA GLN A 218 -12.94 -1.33 -24.30
C GLN A 218 -13.77 -0.91 -25.52
N LEU A 219 -13.17 -1.00 -26.72
CA LEU A 219 -13.88 -0.69 -27.97
C LEU A 219 -15.00 -1.70 -28.28
N GLU A 220 -14.82 -2.99 -27.98
CA GLU A 220 -15.85 -4.03 -28.13
C GLU A 220 -17.02 -3.82 -27.19
N ASP A 221 -16.78 -3.35 -25.96
CA ASP A 221 -17.82 -3.00 -24.98
C ASP A 221 -18.54 -1.68 -25.34
N GLY A 222 -18.06 -0.98 -26.39
CA GLY A 222 -18.65 0.28 -26.86
C GLY A 222 -18.21 1.49 -26.05
N ASP A 223 -17.26 1.32 -25.16
CA ASP A 223 -16.66 2.40 -24.38
C ASP A 223 -15.42 2.95 -25.09
N ASN A 224 -15.40 4.25 -25.29
CA ASN A 224 -14.28 4.95 -25.93
C ASN A 224 -14.20 6.39 -25.40
N PRO A 225 -13.70 6.55 -24.16
CA PRO A 225 -13.60 7.87 -23.55
C PRO A 225 -12.70 8.79 -24.38
N ASP A 226 -13.10 10.07 -24.49
CA ASP A 226 -12.21 11.04 -25.12
C ASP A 226 -10.91 11.16 -24.32
N LYS A 227 -9.79 10.93 -24.99
CA LYS A 227 -8.48 10.94 -24.34
C LYS A 227 -8.12 12.27 -23.69
N PHE A 228 -8.65 13.39 -24.20
CA PHE A 228 -8.36 14.71 -23.65
C PHE A 228 -9.23 15.01 -22.42
N ASP A 229 -10.42 14.42 -22.33
CA ASP A 229 -11.22 14.46 -21.10
C ASP A 229 -10.51 13.70 -19.99
N VAL A 230 -9.99 12.49 -20.29
CA VAL A 230 -9.19 11.71 -19.33
C VAL A 230 -7.89 12.43 -18.93
N ILE A 231 -7.16 13.03 -19.90
CA ILE A 231 -5.95 13.82 -19.62
C ILE A 231 -6.29 15.03 -18.76
N THR A 232 -7.43 15.70 -19.01
CA THR A 232 -7.87 16.85 -18.21
C THR A 232 -8.16 16.43 -16.78
N GLU A 233 -8.80 15.29 -16.57
CA GLU A 233 -9.05 14.77 -15.24
C GLU A 233 -7.77 14.38 -14.51
N LEU A 234 -6.83 13.69 -15.16
CA LEU A 234 -5.49 13.42 -14.62
C LEU A 234 -4.79 14.72 -14.19
N TYR A 235 -4.81 15.73 -15.03
CA TYR A 235 -4.20 17.04 -14.75
C TYR A 235 -4.88 17.75 -13.57
N ARG A 236 -6.21 17.68 -13.50
CA ARG A 236 -6.99 18.25 -12.40
C ARG A 236 -6.67 17.52 -11.07
N GLN A 237 -6.60 16.20 -11.07
CA GLN A 237 -6.31 15.39 -9.89
C GLN A 237 -4.86 15.57 -9.40
N SER A 238 -3.91 15.82 -10.30
CA SER A 238 -2.52 16.14 -9.95
C SER A 238 -2.28 17.59 -9.57
N ASN A 239 -3.35 18.36 -9.29
CA ASN A 239 -3.27 19.80 -8.97
C ASN A 239 -2.47 20.63 -9.99
N GLY A 240 -2.35 20.13 -11.22
CA GLY A 240 -1.60 20.76 -12.30
C GLY A 240 -0.09 20.50 -12.27
N TYR A 241 0.42 19.70 -11.35
CA TYR A 241 1.85 19.35 -11.27
C TYR A 241 2.25 18.23 -12.24
N GLY A 242 1.31 17.39 -12.67
CA GLY A 242 1.60 16.30 -13.60
C GLY A 242 1.96 16.79 -15.02
N ASP A 243 2.90 16.13 -15.65
CA ASP A 243 3.33 16.42 -17.01
C ASP A 243 2.34 15.89 -18.04
N GLN A 244 1.59 16.78 -18.67
CA GLN A 244 0.61 16.42 -19.70
C GLN A 244 1.22 15.72 -20.92
N ARG A 245 2.54 15.85 -21.18
CA ARG A 245 3.23 15.11 -22.24
C ARG A 245 3.27 13.62 -21.90
N LEU A 246 3.49 13.28 -20.62
CA LEU A 246 3.45 11.90 -20.14
C LEU A 246 2.03 11.33 -20.16
N TYR A 247 1.01 12.13 -19.80
CA TYR A 247 -0.39 11.72 -19.96
C TYR A 247 -0.75 11.39 -21.41
N LYS A 248 -0.28 12.23 -22.34
CA LYS A 248 -0.48 12.00 -23.77
C LYS A 248 0.22 10.71 -24.25
N VAL A 249 1.42 10.44 -23.75
CA VAL A 249 2.16 9.19 -24.05
C VAL A 249 1.38 7.99 -23.54
N TRP A 250 0.92 8.03 -22.28
CA TRP A 250 0.11 6.96 -21.70
C TRP A 250 -1.20 6.76 -22.49
N ALA A 251 -1.96 7.82 -22.71
CA ALA A 251 -3.22 7.74 -23.44
C ALA A 251 -3.09 7.26 -24.90
N GLY A 252 -1.92 7.43 -25.50
CA GLY A 252 -1.67 6.98 -26.87
C GLY A 252 -1.12 5.57 -26.98
N ASN A 253 -0.64 4.94 -25.91
CA ASN A 253 0.05 3.65 -25.94
C ASN A 253 -0.53 2.61 -24.97
N SER A 254 -1.40 3.02 -24.04
CA SER A 254 -1.89 2.12 -23.00
C SER A 254 -2.79 1.02 -23.53
N GLY A 255 -3.61 1.31 -24.53
CA GLY A 255 -4.47 0.30 -25.18
C GLY A 255 -3.67 -0.83 -25.79
N GLU A 256 -2.62 -0.52 -26.58
CA GLU A 256 -1.71 -1.53 -27.15
C GLU A 256 -1.04 -2.37 -26.05
N ALA A 257 -0.57 -1.71 -24.98
CA ALA A 257 0.11 -2.38 -23.89
C ALA A 257 -0.81 -3.37 -23.16
N ILE A 258 -2.07 -3.00 -22.93
CA ILE A 258 -3.07 -3.86 -22.32
C ILE A 258 -3.51 -4.98 -23.26
N ASP A 259 -3.67 -4.71 -24.55
CA ASP A 259 -3.98 -5.73 -25.54
C ASP A 259 -2.88 -6.80 -25.60
N TRP A 260 -1.61 -6.37 -25.62
CA TRP A 260 -0.49 -7.28 -25.54
C TRP A 260 -0.51 -8.15 -24.29
N TYR A 261 -0.81 -7.54 -23.12
CA TYR A 261 -0.90 -8.27 -21.85
C TYR A 261 -2.06 -9.25 -21.84
N THR A 262 -3.22 -8.82 -22.33
CA THR A 262 -4.41 -9.67 -22.46
C THR A 262 -4.12 -10.94 -23.29
N ASP A 263 -3.40 -10.78 -24.40
CA ASP A 263 -3.00 -11.92 -25.23
C ASP A 263 -2.10 -12.89 -24.46
N ARG A 264 -1.09 -12.37 -23.73
CA ARG A 264 -0.15 -13.21 -22.96
C ARG A 264 -0.85 -13.98 -21.83
N VAL A 265 -1.70 -13.30 -21.04
CA VAL A 265 -2.39 -13.98 -19.93
C VAL A 265 -3.45 -14.96 -20.43
N THR A 266 -4.10 -14.66 -21.59
CA THR A 266 -5.04 -15.57 -22.23
C THR A 266 -4.36 -16.82 -22.78
N GLU A 267 -3.20 -16.69 -23.40
CA GLU A 267 -2.34 -17.81 -23.81
C GLU A 267 -1.91 -18.65 -22.60
N GLY A 268 -1.72 -18.00 -21.43
CA GLY A 268 -1.44 -18.64 -20.17
C GLY A 268 -2.66 -19.27 -19.47
N GLY A 269 -3.85 -19.20 -20.08
CA GLY A 269 -5.07 -19.82 -19.58
C GLY A 269 -5.87 -18.96 -18.60
N LEU A 270 -5.56 -17.66 -18.46
CA LEU A 270 -6.27 -16.72 -17.60
C LEU A 270 -7.15 -15.78 -18.42
N ARG A 271 -8.19 -15.23 -17.80
CA ARG A 271 -9.02 -14.19 -18.40
C ARG A 271 -8.68 -12.84 -17.80
N PHE A 272 -8.51 -11.85 -18.66
CA PHE A 272 -8.33 -10.45 -18.30
C PHE A 272 -9.37 -9.62 -19.04
N ARG A 273 -10.14 -8.78 -18.33
CA ARG A 273 -11.31 -8.12 -18.90
C ARG A 273 -11.37 -6.65 -18.54
N HIS A 274 -11.90 -5.87 -19.46
CA HIS A 274 -12.31 -4.49 -19.25
C HIS A 274 -13.47 -4.43 -18.23
N GLU A 275 -13.39 -3.50 -17.29
CA GLU A 275 -14.38 -3.23 -16.24
C GLU A 275 -15.35 -2.16 -16.75
N VAL A 276 -16.60 -2.52 -16.99
CA VAL A 276 -17.65 -1.58 -17.41
C VAL A 276 -18.52 -1.27 -16.20
N ASP A 277 -18.46 -0.03 -15.75
CA ASP A 277 -19.26 0.45 -14.62
C ASP A 277 -20.48 1.22 -15.14
N SER A 278 -21.61 1.13 -14.42
CA SER A 278 -22.75 1.99 -14.67
C SER A 278 -22.40 3.43 -14.31
N HIS A 279 -22.91 4.36 -15.09
CA HIS A 279 -22.73 5.79 -14.80
C HIS A 279 -24.09 6.44 -14.61
N SER A 280 -24.38 6.91 -13.40
CA SER A 280 -25.53 7.78 -13.18
C SER A 280 -25.35 9.09 -13.94
N GLU A 281 -26.44 9.60 -14.51
CA GLU A 281 -26.44 10.89 -15.24
C GLU A 281 -26.04 12.09 -14.36
N ASN A 282 -26.10 11.95 -13.03
CA ASN A 282 -25.89 13.05 -12.08
C ASN A 282 -24.64 12.84 -11.21
N VAL A 283 -23.54 12.38 -11.77
CA VAL A 283 -22.26 12.24 -11.04
C VAL A 283 -21.65 13.62 -10.76
N ARG A 284 -21.06 13.80 -9.57
CA ARG A 284 -20.30 14.99 -9.20
C ARG A 284 -18.86 14.93 -9.67
N TYR A 285 -18.33 13.72 -9.76
CA TYR A 285 -16.96 13.45 -10.18
C TYR A 285 -16.98 12.67 -11.50
N PRO A 286 -16.22 13.09 -12.53
CA PRO A 286 -16.12 12.33 -13.77
C PRO A 286 -15.57 10.92 -13.50
N ILE A 287 -16.23 9.92 -14.06
CA ILE A 287 -15.83 8.52 -14.01
C ILE A 287 -15.50 8.12 -15.44
N PHE A 288 -14.40 7.37 -15.59
CA PHE A 288 -13.97 6.83 -16.88
C PHE A 288 -13.67 5.34 -16.73
N ASP A 289 -14.28 4.51 -17.56
CA ASP A 289 -14.07 3.08 -17.59
C ASP A 289 -12.74 2.76 -18.28
N VAL A 290 -11.64 2.96 -17.56
CA VAL A 290 -10.29 2.68 -18.03
C VAL A 290 -9.70 1.42 -17.41
N GLY A 291 -10.38 0.85 -16.42
CA GLY A 291 -9.92 -0.32 -15.66
C GLY A 291 -10.00 -1.63 -16.47
N HIS A 292 -8.98 -2.46 -16.30
CA HIS A 292 -8.97 -3.83 -16.80
C HIS A 292 -8.41 -4.72 -15.70
N SER A 293 -9.09 -5.84 -15.41
CA SER A 293 -8.71 -6.72 -14.30
C SER A 293 -8.70 -8.20 -14.68
N LEU A 294 -7.92 -8.92 -13.88
CA LEU A 294 -7.86 -10.36 -13.94
C LEU A 294 -9.15 -10.95 -13.35
N GLN A 295 -9.71 -11.97 -14.01
CA GLN A 295 -10.91 -12.64 -13.51
C GLN A 295 -10.54 -13.67 -12.44
N MET A 296 -10.90 -13.38 -11.21
CA MET A 296 -10.44 -14.11 -10.01
C MET A 296 -11.00 -15.51 -9.88
N SER A 297 -12.19 -15.78 -10.46
CA SER A 297 -12.82 -17.11 -10.39
C SER A 297 -12.06 -18.19 -11.15
N ASP A 298 -11.19 -17.83 -12.08
CA ASP A 298 -10.39 -18.77 -12.86
C ASP A 298 -9.12 -19.21 -12.15
N THR A 299 -8.74 -18.54 -11.08
CA THR A 299 -7.36 -18.67 -10.57
C THR A 299 -7.29 -18.69 -9.05
N GLU A 300 -6.84 -19.81 -8.49
CA GLU A 300 -6.28 -19.81 -7.15
C GLU A 300 -4.92 -19.12 -7.18
N GLY A 301 -4.79 -17.88 -6.65
CA GLY A 301 -3.52 -17.17 -6.53
C GLY A 301 -3.06 -16.41 -7.78
N ALA A 302 -3.96 -15.79 -8.49
CA ALA A 302 -3.79 -15.18 -9.80
C ALA A 302 -2.63 -14.19 -9.99
N HIS A 303 -2.28 -13.37 -8.99
CA HIS A 303 -1.26 -12.33 -9.15
C HIS A 303 0.13 -12.90 -9.47
N GLY A 304 0.56 -13.93 -8.72
CA GLY A 304 1.80 -14.65 -8.99
C GLY A 304 1.77 -15.40 -10.32
N ALA A 305 0.60 -15.90 -10.74
CA ALA A 305 0.44 -16.63 -11.99
C ALA A 305 0.72 -15.72 -13.20
N THR A 306 0.24 -14.48 -13.22
CA THR A 306 0.49 -13.55 -14.33
C THR A 306 1.97 -13.16 -14.45
N ALA A 307 2.64 -12.92 -13.32
CA ALA A 307 4.08 -12.68 -13.31
C ALA A 307 4.85 -13.87 -13.90
N ASN A 308 4.47 -15.10 -13.52
CA ASN A 308 5.12 -16.32 -14.03
C ASN A 308 4.88 -16.52 -15.53
N ILE A 309 3.69 -16.16 -16.05
CA ILE A 309 3.42 -16.16 -17.49
C ILE A 309 4.39 -15.22 -18.21
N LEU A 310 4.57 -14.00 -17.74
CA LEU A 310 5.48 -13.03 -18.35
C LEU A 310 6.95 -13.43 -18.22
N LYS A 311 7.38 -13.96 -17.06
CA LYS A 311 8.72 -14.49 -16.87
C LYS A 311 9.01 -15.60 -17.89
N LYS A 312 8.11 -16.57 -17.97
CA LYS A 312 8.24 -17.68 -18.94
C LYS A 312 8.28 -17.16 -20.37
N TYR A 313 7.37 -16.26 -20.74
CA TYR A 313 7.36 -15.67 -22.08
C TYR A 313 8.68 -15.00 -22.41
N GLY A 314 9.21 -14.15 -21.53
CA GLY A 314 10.50 -13.49 -21.72
C GLY A 314 11.66 -14.51 -21.84
N GLN A 315 11.68 -15.53 -20.97
CA GLN A 315 12.70 -16.59 -20.99
C GLN A 315 12.65 -17.42 -22.28
N ASP A 316 11.47 -17.70 -22.81
CA ASP A 316 11.32 -18.39 -24.09
C ASP A 316 11.90 -17.56 -25.26
N LEU A 317 12.01 -16.24 -25.10
CA LEU A 317 12.66 -15.30 -26.03
C LEU A 317 14.14 -15.01 -25.70
N GLY A 318 14.67 -15.59 -24.61
CA GLY A 318 16.08 -15.44 -24.25
C GLY A 318 16.34 -14.46 -23.11
N LEU A 319 15.32 -14.01 -22.36
CA LEU A 319 15.50 -13.23 -21.13
C LEU A 319 16.23 -14.06 -20.07
N GLU A 320 17.30 -13.51 -19.52
CA GLU A 320 17.96 -14.05 -18.33
C GLU A 320 17.44 -13.30 -17.09
N ILE A 321 17.09 -14.04 -16.01
CA ILE A 321 16.63 -13.45 -14.74
C ILE A 321 17.58 -13.84 -13.63
N HIS A 322 18.15 -12.84 -12.93
CA HIS A 322 19.06 -13.04 -11.82
C HIS A 322 18.39 -12.57 -10.53
N TYR A 323 17.99 -13.52 -9.69
CA TYR A 323 17.41 -13.26 -8.36
C TYR A 323 18.49 -13.03 -7.29
N ASN A 324 18.10 -12.61 -6.09
CA ASN A 324 19.02 -12.29 -4.98
C ASN A 324 20.14 -11.34 -5.41
N THR A 325 19.81 -10.41 -6.32
CA THR A 325 20.75 -9.49 -6.95
C THR A 325 20.27 -8.06 -6.74
N ALA A 326 20.83 -7.36 -5.74
CA ALA A 326 20.42 -6.04 -5.31
C ALA A 326 21.28 -4.95 -5.93
N LEU A 327 20.66 -3.91 -6.53
CA LEU A 327 21.33 -2.72 -7.01
C LEU A 327 22.11 -2.03 -5.87
N LEU A 328 23.38 -1.70 -6.11
CA LEU A 328 24.19 -0.85 -5.23
C LEU A 328 24.27 0.58 -5.75
N CYS A 329 24.72 0.76 -6.98
CA CYS A 329 24.77 2.06 -7.65
C CYS A 329 24.86 1.88 -9.18
N LEU A 330 24.56 2.98 -9.90
CA LEU A 330 24.75 3.05 -11.35
C LEU A 330 26.23 3.35 -11.68
N ILE A 331 26.69 2.82 -12.79
CA ILE A 331 28.01 3.15 -13.37
C ILE A 331 27.77 4.24 -14.42
N LYS A 332 28.32 5.42 -14.18
CA LYS A 332 28.25 6.55 -15.09
C LYS A 332 29.61 6.85 -15.65
N GLU A 333 29.76 6.75 -16.97
CA GLU A 333 30.98 7.09 -17.71
C GLU A 333 30.68 8.35 -18.54
N ASP A 334 31.42 9.43 -18.28
CA ASP A 334 31.15 10.75 -18.84
C ASP A 334 29.70 11.23 -18.54
N LYS A 335 28.82 11.18 -19.54
CA LYS A 335 27.41 11.60 -19.45
C LYS A 335 26.43 10.44 -19.54
N ALA A 336 26.90 9.23 -19.81
CA ALA A 336 26.07 8.06 -20.03
C ALA A 336 26.13 7.08 -18.85
N VAL A 337 24.99 6.46 -18.55
CA VAL A 337 24.94 5.27 -17.69
C VAL A 337 25.21 4.04 -18.53
N THR A 338 26.27 3.30 -18.19
CA THR A 338 26.80 2.16 -18.93
C THR A 338 26.65 0.83 -18.19
N GLY A 339 26.14 0.85 -16.96
CA GLY A 339 25.97 -0.36 -16.17
C GLY A 339 25.65 -0.08 -14.71
N ILE A 340 25.85 -1.11 -13.90
CA ILE A 340 25.63 -1.05 -12.43
C ILE A 340 26.66 -1.89 -11.68
N TYR A 341 26.80 -1.59 -10.39
CA TYR A 341 27.26 -2.56 -9.40
C TYR A 341 26.06 -3.14 -8.65
N ALA A 342 26.05 -4.44 -8.47
CA ALA A 342 25.02 -5.16 -7.72
C ALA A 342 25.64 -6.04 -6.65
N LYS A 343 24.93 -6.20 -5.53
CA LYS A 343 25.28 -7.12 -4.46
C LYS A 343 24.59 -8.46 -4.69
N THR A 344 25.35 -9.53 -4.63
CA THR A 344 24.87 -10.92 -4.68
C THR A 344 25.38 -11.70 -3.47
N GLU A 345 24.95 -12.94 -3.30
CA GLU A 345 25.49 -13.84 -2.27
C GLU A 345 27.00 -14.11 -2.44
N LYS A 346 27.51 -14.04 -3.69
CA LYS A 346 28.92 -14.27 -4.01
C LYS A 346 29.82 -13.04 -3.78
N GLY A 347 29.24 -11.86 -3.66
CA GLY A 347 29.94 -10.59 -3.55
C GLY A 347 29.40 -9.54 -4.53
N VAL A 348 30.23 -8.54 -4.85
CA VAL A 348 29.88 -7.47 -5.79
C VAL A 348 30.05 -7.95 -7.22
N VAL A 349 29.00 -7.79 -8.04
CA VAL A 349 29.01 -8.10 -9.48
C VAL A 349 28.85 -6.81 -10.26
N ARG A 350 29.66 -6.63 -11.31
CA ARG A 350 29.54 -5.55 -12.28
C ARG A 350 28.68 -6.02 -13.46
N TYR A 351 27.65 -5.27 -13.81
CA TYR A 351 26.86 -5.49 -15.02
C TYR A 351 27.13 -4.33 -15.99
N ASN A 352 27.61 -4.62 -17.17
CA ASN A 352 27.75 -3.66 -18.25
C ASN A 352 26.57 -3.79 -19.22
N ALA A 353 25.94 -2.68 -19.55
CA ALA A 353 24.77 -2.60 -20.44
C ALA A 353 25.10 -1.67 -21.64
N SER A 354 25.32 -2.23 -22.80
CA SER A 354 25.80 -1.45 -23.94
C SER A 354 24.77 -0.54 -24.61
N LYS A 355 23.44 -0.83 -24.38
CA LYS A 355 22.33 -0.04 -24.91
C LYS A 355 21.61 0.75 -23.80
N GLY A 356 21.38 0.18 -22.63
CA GLY A 356 20.75 0.93 -21.56
C GLY A 356 20.43 0.14 -20.31
N VAL A 357 20.28 0.89 -19.23
CA VAL A 357 19.82 0.44 -17.91
C VAL A 357 18.42 0.98 -17.68
N ILE A 358 17.48 0.09 -17.34
CA ILE A 358 16.08 0.45 -17.05
C ILE A 358 15.82 0.20 -15.57
N VAL A 359 15.55 1.27 -14.79
CA VAL A 359 15.28 1.19 -13.36
C VAL A 359 13.78 1.06 -13.13
N CYS A 360 13.35 -0.08 -12.55
CA CYS A 360 11.97 -0.44 -12.26
C CYS A 360 11.82 -0.95 -10.83
N THR A 361 12.48 -0.31 -9.87
CA THR A 361 12.65 -0.82 -8.50
C THR A 361 11.49 -0.50 -7.54
N GLY A 362 10.40 0.08 -8.05
CA GLY A 362 9.32 0.61 -7.23
C GLY A 362 9.72 1.87 -6.47
N GLY A 363 8.82 2.34 -5.62
CA GLY A 363 9.02 3.53 -4.79
C GLY A 363 9.76 3.24 -3.49
N TYR A 364 9.47 4.06 -2.46
CA TYR A 364 10.14 4.01 -1.15
C TYR A 364 9.16 3.82 0.03
N SER A 365 8.02 3.23 -0.22
CA SER A 365 6.91 3.11 0.74
C SER A 365 7.22 2.35 2.04
N LEU A 366 8.30 1.56 2.08
CA LEU A 366 8.79 0.90 3.31
C LEU A 366 10.10 1.50 3.83
N ASN A 367 10.60 2.57 3.24
CA ASN A 367 11.73 3.34 3.78
C ASN A 367 11.20 4.51 4.62
N MET A 368 11.11 4.28 5.94
CA MET A 368 10.54 5.27 6.86
C MET A 368 11.35 6.57 6.94
N ASP A 369 12.65 6.53 6.69
CA ASP A 369 13.49 7.73 6.69
C ASP A 369 13.16 8.61 5.46
N MET A 370 13.02 7.99 4.28
CA MET A 370 12.54 8.70 3.09
C MET A 370 11.11 9.22 3.26
N LEU A 371 10.19 8.37 3.77
CA LEU A 371 8.79 8.78 3.99
C LEU A 371 8.70 9.98 4.94
N LYS A 372 9.39 9.95 6.08
CA LYS A 372 9.38 11.05 7.04
C LYS A 372 10.01 12.33 6.48
N ALA A 373 11.05 12.20 5.66
CA ALA A 373 11.72 13.34 5.05
C ALA A 373 10.91 13.97 3.91
N LEU A 374 10.31 13.16 3.05
CA LEU A 374 9.66 13.60 1.83
C LEU A 374 8.13 13.74 1.99
N GLN A 375 7.49 12.88 2.80
CA GLN A 375 6.04 12.80 2.94
C GLN A 375 5.59 12.83 4.42
N PRO A 376 6.00 13.80 5.26
CA PRO A 376 5.67 13.79 6.69
C PRO A 376 4.16 13.82 6.97
N GLU A 377 3.37 14.44 6.11
CA GLU A 377 1.90 14.47 6.25
C GLU A 377 1.28 13.14 5.85
N THR A 378 1.75 12.48 4.80
CA THR A 378 1.32 11.13 4.41
C THR A 378 1.57 10.13 5.54
N VAL A 379 2.74 10.20 6.19
CA VAL A 379 3.09 9.30 7.32
C VAL A 379 2.06 9.35 8.44
N LYS A 380 1.50 10.52 8.74
CA LYS A 380 0.47 10.68 9.78
C LYS A 380 -0.83 9.95 9.42
N MET A 381 -1.11 9.79 8.12
CA MET A 381 -2.32 9.16 7.61
C MET A 381 -2.19 7.64 7.41
N ILE A 382 -1.00 7.07 7.53
CA ILE A 382 -0.79 5.63 7.33
C ILE A 382 -1.26 4.86 8.56
N ASN A 383 -2.37 4.14 8.41
CA ASN A 383 -2.86 3.16 9.38
C ASN A 383 -2.30 1.76 9.03
N ILE A 384 -2.30 1.42 7.76
CA ILE A 384 -1.86 0.13 7.25
C ILE A 384 -0.89 0.37 6.10
N ASN A 385 0.26 -0.30 6.13
CA ASN A 385 1.23 -0.29 5.05
C ASN A 385 1.53 -1.73 4.61
N TYR A 386 0.89 -2.16 3.52
CA TYR A 386 1.12 -3.47 2.88
C TYR A 386 1.90 -3.34 1.58
N SER A 387 2.78 -2.34 1.51
CA SER A 387 3.65 -2.17 0.36
C SER A 387 4.57 -3.39 0.17
N TYR A 388 5.01 -3.58 -1.06
CA TYR A 388 5.91 -4.67 -1.40
C TYR A 388 7.25 -4.54 -0.64
N PRO A 389 7.79 -5.59 -0.02
CA PRO A 389 8.99 -5.53 0.82
C PRO A 389 10.22 -4.92 0.12
N GLY A 390 10.27 -5.00 -1.21
CA GLY A 390 11.28 -4.39 -2.06
C GLY A 390 11.24 -2.87 -2.16
N SER A 391 10.17 -2.19 -1.75
CA SER A 391 9.96 -0.75 -1.94
C SER A 391 10.76 0.10 -0.95
N GLN A 392 12.09 0.16 -1.12
CA GLN A 392 13.05 0.82 -0.23
C GLN A 392 13.69 2.09 -0.83
N GLY A 393 13.34 2.45 -2.09
CA GLY A 393 13.90 3.62 -2.76
C GLY A 393 15.29 3.42 -3.35
N ASP A 394 15.75 2.19 -3.49
CA ASP A 394 17.12 1.89 -3.94
C ASP A 394 17.42 2.49 -5.32
N GLY A 395 16.52 2.31 -6.28
CA GLY A 395 16.70 2.85 -7.64
C GLY A 395 16.57 4.37 -7.69
N ILE A 396 15.69 4.97 -6.88
CA ILE A 396 15.56 6.42 -6.78
C ILE A 396 16.87 7.02 -6.29
N LYS A 397 17.44 6.50 -5.20
CA LYS A 397 18.74 6.93 -4.69
C LYS A 397 19.86 6.78 -5.75
N ALA A 398 19.91 5.63 -6.40
CA ALA A 398 20.92 5.37 -7.42
C ALA A 398 20.82 6.35 -8.60
N CYS A 399 19.61 6.70 -9.05
CA CYS A 399 19.38 7.69 -10.08
C CYS A 399 19.79 9.10 -9.64
N LEU A 400 19.46 9.50 -8.42
CA LEU A 400 19.84 10.80 -7.84
C LEU A 400 21.36 10.92 -7.73
N TRP A 401 22.06 9.87 -7.28
CA TRP A 401 23.53 9.85 -7.25
C TRP A 401 24.15 9.94 -8.65
N ALA A 402 23.46 9.46 -9.66
CA ALA A 402 23.87 9.61 -11.07
C ALA A 402 23.53 11.00 -11.66
N GLY A 403 22.88 11.89 -10.89
CA GLY A 403 22.54 13.27 -11.27
C GLY A 403 21.16 13.42 -11.92
N ALA A 404 20.25 12.45 -11.74
CA ALA A 404 18.86 12.62 -12.14
C ALA A 404 18.13 13.59 -11.20
N ALA A 405 17.08 14.23 -11.70
CA ALA A 405 16.14 15.01 -10.92
C ALA A 405 14.97 14.13 -10.40
N MET A 406 14.31 14.59 -9.35
CA MET A 406 13.12 13.95 -8.75
C MET A 406 12.02 15.00 -8.61
N ASP A 407 10.76 14.55 -8.52
CA ASP A 407 9.61 15.41 -8.24
C ASP A 407 9.82 16.28 -7.00
N GLU A 408 9.37 17.53 -7.06
CA GLU A 408 9.39 18.48 -5.94
C GLU A 408 8.18 18.28 -5.01
N THR A 409 7.11 17.66 -5.48
CA THR A 409 5.92 17.32 -4.69
C THR A 409 5.92 15.82 -4.44
N HIS A 410 5.50 15.44 -3.22
CA HIS A 410 5.59 14.07 -2.78
C HIS A 410 4.25 13.57 -2.24
N GLY A 411 3.81 12.40 -2.65
CA GLY A 411 2.55 11.81 -2.22
C GLY A 411 2.52 10.30 -2.29
N GLY A 412 1.46 9.73 -1.76
CA GLY A 412 1.27 8.29 -1.75
C GLY A 412 -0.18 7.90 -2.00
N ILE A 413 -0.40 6.72 -2.57
CA ILE A 413 -1.74 6.19 -2.77
C ILE A 413 -2.29 5.71 -1.43
N LEU A 414 -3.30 6.42 -0.94
CA LEU A 414 -3.99 6.14 0.32
C LEU A 414 -5.47 5.87 0.07
N PHE A 415 -5.98 4.79 0.60
CA PHE A 415 -7.41 4.48 0.59
C PHE A 415 -7.97 4.63 2.01
N ASP A 416 -9.15 5.20 2.15
CA ASP A 416 -9.86 5.44 3.42
C ASP A 416 -10.40 4.14 4.04
N ARG A 417 -9.50 3.17 4.31
CA ARG A 417 -9.81 1.80 4.73
C ARG A 417 -9.15 1.39 6.05
N GLY A 418 -8.70 2.36 6.84
CA GLY A 418 -8.06 2.09 8.12
C GLY A 418 -9.07 1.98 9.25
N ALA A 419 -9.49 0.77 9.65
CA ALA A 419 -10.31 0.59 10.85
C ALA A 419 -9.47 0.61 12.13
N VAL A 420 -10.05 1.14 13.20
CA VAL A 420 -9.49 1.16 14.55
C VAL A 420 -10.52 0.72 15.58
N ALA A 421 -10.07 0.38 16.79
CA ALA A 421 -10.99 -0.02 17.86
C ALA A 421 -12.00 1.09 18.20
N PRO A 422 -13.22 0.74 18.64
CA PRO A 422 -14.31 1.71 18.88
C PRO A 422 -14.00 2.81 19.90
N ASN A 423 -13.02 2.62 20.75
CA ASN A 423 -12.55 3.59 21.75
C ASN A 423 -11.22 4.27 21.36
N GLN A 424 -10.67 3.93 20.20
CA GLN A 424 -9.39 4.46 19.70
C GLN A 424 -9.58 5.83 19.05
N VAL A 425 -8.61 6.72 19.26
CA VAL A 425 -8.43 7.99 18.53
C VAL A 425 -7.04 7.99 17.93
N GLY A 426 -6.94 8.25 16.64
CA GLY A 426 -5.68 8.19 15.89
C GLY A 426 -5.43 6.84 15.23
N CYS A 427 -4.45 6.82 14.34
CA CYS A 427 -4.02 5.60 13.66
C CYS A 427 -3.51 4.56 14.66
N GLN A 428 -3.74 3.31 14.35
CA GLN A 428 -3.20 2.17 15.09
C GLN A 428 -2.23 1.43 14.17
N THR A 429 -1.07 1.03 14.69
CA THR A 429 -0.09 0.28 13.89
C THR A 429 0.18 -1.06 14.58
N PRO A 430 -0.06 -2.20 13.90
CA PRO A 430 -0.75 -2.32 12.62
C PRO A 430 -2.26 -2.08 12.78
N GLY A 431 -2.86 -1.33 11.83
CA GLY A 431 -4.30 -1.15 11.75
C GLY A 431 -4.99 -2.33 11.06
N ALA A 432 -6.31 -2.27 10.96
CA ALA A 432 -7.13 -3.26 10.29
C ALA A 432 -7.62 -2.72 8.93
N LEU A 433 -7.35 -3.47 7.85
CA LEU A 433 -7.87 -3.16 6.53
C LEU A 433 -9.38 -3.43 6.50
N PHE A 434 -10.15 -2.37 6.36
CA PHE A 434 -11.61 -2.43 6.26
C PHE A 434 -12.07 -2.02 4.86
N TRP A 435 -12.25 -2.99 3.99
CA TRP A 435 -12.49 -2.72 2.56
C TRP A 435 -13.74 -1.88 2.30
N MET A 436 -14.81 -2.09 3.06
CA MET A 436 -16.01 -1.26 2.98
C MET A 436 -15.79 0.22 3.34
N GLY A 437 -14.68 0.59 3.95
CA GLY A 437 -14.37 1.97 4.34
C GLY A 437 -14.54 2.99 3.21
N SER A 438 -14.23 2.57 1.97
CA SER A 438 -14.41 3.40 0.79
C SER A 438 -15.84 3.44 0.22
N GLN A 439 -16.80 2.77 0.85
CA GLN A 439 -18.21 2.91 0.46
C GLN A 439 -18.77 4.25 0.94
N PRO A 440 -19.69 4.88 0.19
CA PRO A 440 -20.22 6.20 0.51
C PRO A 440 -21.30 6.17 1.60
N PHE A 441 -21.18 5.35 2.62
CA PHE A 441 -22.03 5.41 3.81
C PHE A 441 -21.78 6.68 4.63
N LEU A 442 -22.73 7.04 5.49
CA LEU A 442 -22.62 8.20 6.36
C LEU A 442 -21.32 8.13 7.18
N LYS A 443 -20.49 9.18 7.09
CA LYS A 443 -19.28 9.38 7.87
C LYS A 443 -19.44 10.57 8.80
N VAL A 444 -19.16 10.38 10.09
CA VAL A 444 -19.28 11.40 11.13
C VAL A 444 -18.00 11.54 11.95
N GLY A 445 -17.63 12.77 12.28
CA GLY A 445 -16.55 13.03 13.25
C GLY A 445 -16.89 12.52 14.65
N LEU A 446 -15.91 12.53 15.55
CA LEU A 446 -16.12 12.13 16.95
C LEU A 446 -17.09 13.05 17.73
N ASP A 447 -17.45 14.20 17.15
CA ASP A 447 -18.51 15.07 17.65
C ASP A 447 -19.92 14.63 17.23
N GLY A 448 -20.04 13.54 16.47
CA GLY A 448 -21.28 12.97 15.96
C GLY A 448 -21.86 13.73 14.76
N LYS A 449 -21.10 14.63 14.14
CA LYS A 449 -21.56 15.43 12.99
C LYS A 449 -20.90 14.97 11.69
N ARG A 450 -21.67 15.05 10.61
CA ARG A 450 -21.16 14.83 9.25
C ARG A 450 -20.13 15.91 8.88
N PHE A 451 -19.05 15.54 8.18
CA PHE A 451 -17.92 16.44 7.91
C PHE A 451 -17.52 16.54 6.44
N THR A 452 -18.07 15.70 5.56
CA THR A 452 -17.67 15.65 4.16
C THR A 452 -18.77 15.08 3.28
N ASN A 453 -18.62 15.21 1.94
CA ASN A 453 -19.34 14.42 0.96
C ASN A 453 -18.64 13.06 0.86
N GLU A 454 -19.31 11.98 1.24
CA GLU A 454 -18.78 10.62 1.28
C GLU A 454 -18.59 9.98 -0.10
N SER A 455 -19.05 10.63 -1.18
CA SER A 455 -18.80 10.23 -2.56
C SER A 455 -17.44 10.68 -3.10
N GLY A 456 -16.68 11.44 -2.33
CA GLY A 456 -15.36 11.94 -2.71
C GLY A 456 -14.34 10.83 -2.94
N CYS A 457 -13.21 11.19 -3.56
CA CYS A 457 -12.08 10.30 -3.72
C CYS A 457 -11.54 9.82 -2.37
N TYR A 458 -10.94 8.65 -2.32
CA TYR A 458 -10.50 7.99 -1.06
C TYR A 458 -9.53 8.86 -0.25
N ASP A 459 -8.54 9.42 -0.91
CA ASP A 459 -7.56 10.32 -0.29
C ASP A 459 -8.17 11.67 0.10
N HIS A 460 -9.18 12.18 -0.62
CA HIS A 460 -9.89 13.39 -0.24
C HIS A 460 -10.64 13.23 1.09
N ILE A 461 -11.22 12.04 1.34
CA ILE A 461 -11.83 11.73 2.63
C ILE A 461 -10.77 11.78 3.74
N LEU A 462 -9.58 11.19 3.51
CA LEU A 462 -8.48 11.20 4.46
C LEU A 462 -7.92 12.61 4.69
N HIS A 463 -7.74 13.41 3.63
CA HIS A 463 -7.29 14.80 3.74
C HIS A 463 -8.29 15.65 4.56
N THR A 464 -9.59 15.47 4.31
CA THR A 464 -10.62 16.14 5.12
C THR A 464 -10.58 15.66 6.56
N ALA A 465 -10.39 14.35 6.80
CA ALA A 465 -10.28 13.78 8.14
C ALA A 465 -9.08 14.33 8.94
N CYS A 466 -8.01 14.84 8.29
CA CYS A 466 -6.90 15.51 8.97
C CYS A 466 -7.35 16.72 9.82
N THR A 467 -8.52 17.31 9.54
CA THR A 467 -9.08 18.40 10.35
C THR A 467 -9.78 17.91 11.63
N LEU A 468 -10.00 16.61 11.77
CA LEU A 468 -10.67 15.98 12.90
C LEU A 468 -9.67 15.57 14.00
N PRO A 469 -10.08 15.49 15.26
CA PRO A 469 -9.24 14.99 16.35
C PRO A 469 -8.69 13.59 16.04
N GLY A 470 -7.35 13.47 15.97
CA GLY A 470 -6.65 12.22 15.64
C GLY A 470 -7.02 11.64 14.27
N MET A 471 -7.51 12.47 13.34
CA MET A 471 -7.99 12.03 12.01
C MET A 471 -9.04 10.91 12.11
N THR A 472 -9.80 10.88 13.21
CA THR A 472 -10.72 9.78 13.53
C THR A 472 -12.16 10.16 13.25
N TYR A 473 -12.88 9.28 12.59
CA TYR A 473 -14.30 9.39 12.30
C TYR A 473 -14.99 8.04 12.46
N ALA A 474 -16.31 8.01 12.42
CA ALA A 474 -17.08 6.77 12.37
C ALA A 474 -17.82 6.69 11.03
N MET A 475 -17.89 5.50 10.45
CA MET A 475 -18.76 5.16 9.32
C MET A 475 -19.87 4.26 9.83
N VAL A 476 -21.11 4.54 9.42
CA VAL A 476 -22.32 3.86 9.95
C VAL A 476 -23.28 3.49 8.84
N TRP A 477 -23.99 2.36 9.01
CA TRP A 477 -24.98 1.84 8.09
C TRP A 477 -26.06 1.06 8.82
N ASP A 478 -27.16 0.74 8.14
CA ASP A 478 -28.26 -0.07 8.67
C ASP A 478 -28.34 -1.47 8.03
N ALA A 479 -29.35 -2.23 8.36
CA ALA A 479 -29.53 -3.61 7.86
C ALA A 479 -29.65 -3.70 6.34
N ASN A 480 -29.95 -2.62 5.62
CA ASN A 480 -30.14 -2.58 4.17
C ASN A 480 -28.84 -2.34 3.39
N TYR A 481 -27.69 -2.25 4.07
CA TYR A 481 -26.41 -1.82 3.50
C TYR A 481 -25.99 -2.58 2.23
N ILE A 482 -26.33 -3.85 2.07
CA ILE A 482 -26.01 -4.63 0.86
C ILE A 482 -26.76 -4.07 -0.36
N ALA A 483 -28.07 -3.79 -0.20
CA ALA A 483 -28.87 -3.18 -1.25
C ALA A 483 -28.42 -1.74 -1.55
N ASP A 484 -28.00 -1.01 -0.51
CA ASP A 484 -27.43 0.32 -0.67
C ASP A 484 -26.12 0.27 -1.45
N MET A 485 -25.17 -0.62 -1.12
CA MET A 485 -23.91 -0.77 -1.86
C MET A 485 -24.15 -1.11 -3.34
N GLN A 486 -25.15 -1.94 -3.64
CA GLN A 486 -25.51 -2.24 -5.03
C GLN A 486 -26.04 -0.98 -5.75
N ARG A 487 -26.87 -0.17 -5.07
CA ARG A 487 -27.43 1.06 -5.59
C ARG A 487 -26.39 2.20 -5.70
N PHE A 488 -25.39 2.22 -4.83
CA PHE A 488 -24.32 3.23 -4.84
C PHE A 488 -23.50 3.22 -6.13
N ASP A 489 -23.52 2.08 -6.81
CA ASP A 489 -22.81 1.93 -8.08
C ASP A 489 -21.35 2.39 -7.97
N SER A 490 -20.68 1.84 -6.96
CA SER A 490 -19.27 2.09 -6.73
C SER A 490 -18.44 1.45 -7.85
N HIS A 491 -17.37 2.11 -8.24
CA HIS A 491 -16.50 1.72 -9.35
C HIS A 491 -15.11 1.36 -8.91
N GLY A 492 -14.35 0.75 -9.80
CA GLY A 492 -12.95 0.37 -9.58
C GLY A 492 -12.78 -0.47 -8.32
N CYS A 493 -11.76 -0.17 -7.55
CA CYS A 493 -11.41 -0.92 -6.32
C CYS A 493 -12.45 -0.84 -5.19
N SER A 494 -13.49 -0.01 -5.29
CA SER A 494 -14.59 0.04 -4.30
C SER A 494 -15.74 -0.86 -4.65
N ARG A 495 -15.83 -1.34 -5.88
CA ARG A 495 -16.94 -2.18 -6.35
C ARG A 495 -16.88 -3.56 -5.70
N MET A 496 -18.05 -4.04 -5.23
CA MET A 496 -18.19 -5.35 -4.60
C MET A 496 -19.11 -6.30 -5.38
N PHE A 497 -19.69 -5.81 -6.46
CA PHE A 497 -20.57 -6.56 -7.38
C PHE A 497 -19.88 -6.66 -8.74
N ASP A 498 -20.19 -7.67 -9.50
CA ASP A 498 -19.67 -7.80 -10.84
C ASP A 498 -20.05 -6.59 -11.69
N HIS A 499 -19.19 -6.24 -12.65
CA HIS A 499 -19.40 -5.15 -13.58
C HIS A 499 -20.53 -5.48 -14.58
N GLU A 500 -21.08 -4.48 -15.27
CA GLU A 500 -22.21 -4.68 -16.18
C GLU A 500 -21.92 -5.64 -17.32
N ASN A 501 -20.70 -5.66 -17.83
CA ASN A 501 -20.27 -6.61 -18.86
C ASN A 501 -19.89 -7.99 -18.30
N GLY A 502 -20.10 -8.24 -17.01
CA GLY A 502 -19.78 -9.47 -16.31
C GLY A 502 -18.30 -9.65 -15.98
N ALA A 503 -17.49 -8.61 -16.03
CA ALA A 503 -16.18 -8.63 -15.40
C ALA A 503 -16.32 -8.75 -13.89
N GLU A 504 -15.49 -9.58 -13.26
CA GLU A 504 -15.59 -9.87 -11.84
C GLU A 504 -15.05 -8.71 -11.00
N SER A 505 -15.69 -8.42 -9.88
CA SER A 505 -15.20 -7.47 -8.89
C SER A 505 -13.91 -7.98 -8.23
N VAL A 506 -12.90 -7.11 -8.07
CA VAL A 506 -11.65 -7.44 -7.35
C VAL A 506 -11.86 -7.76 -5.86
N TRP A 507 -12.98 -7.32 -5.27
CA TRP A 507 -13.35 -7.62 -3.89
C TRP A 507 -14.80 -8.04 -3.80
N PRO A 508 -15.14 -9.28 -4.18
CA PRO A 508 -16.51 -9.74 -4.26
C PRO A 508 -17.25 -9.66 -2.93
N LEU A 509 -18.55 -9.28 -2.99
CA LEU A 509 -19.42 -9.24 -1.82
C LEU A 509 -19.41 -10.56 -1.03
N ALA A 510 -19.36 -11.70 -1.71
CA ALA A 510 -19.33 -13.01 -1.08
C ALA A 510 -18.07 -13.20 -0.17
N LEU A 511 -16.93 -12.65 -0.58
CA LEU A 511 -15.70 -12.65 0.22
C LEU A 511 -15.84 -11.71 1.44
N ASN A 512 -16.38 -10.52 1.21
CA ASN A 512 -16.63 -9.55 2.27
C ASN A 512 -17.54 -10.12 3.36
N GLU A 513 -18.72 -10.62 2.97
CA GLU A 513 -19.74 -11.13 3.89
C GLU A 513 -19.42 -12.51 4.48
N GLY A 514 -18.72 -13.35 3.73
CA GLY A 514 -18.38 -14.71 4.17
C GLY A 514 -17.17 -14.80 5.09
N VAL A 515 -16.25 -13.84 5.00
CA VAL A 515 -14.96 -13.90 5.71
C VAL A 515 -14.71 -12.64 6.53
N PHE A 516 -14.67 -11.46 5.90
CA PHE A 516 -14.15 -10.26 6.56
C PHE A 516 -15.14 -9.63 7.53
N MET A 517 -16.41 -9.47 7.18
CA MET A 517 -17.39 -8.87 8.09
C MET A 517 -17.61 -9.69 9.36
N PRO A 518 -17.73 -11.05 9.30
CA PRO A 518 -17.74 -11.87 10.51
C PRO A 518 -16.48 -11.68 11.39
N MET A 519 -15.30 -11.63 10.77
CA MET A 519 -14.03 -11.41 11.46
C MET A 519 -13.99 -10.05 12.15
N TYR A 520 -14.38 -8.97 11.48
CA TYR A 520 -14.38 -7.62 12.08
C TYR A 520 -15.38 -7.49 13.23
N ARG A 521 -16.55 -8.16 13.13
CA ARG A 521 -17.55 -8.23 14.23
C ARG A 521 -17.00 -9.03 15.42
N GLU A 522 -16.33 -10.15 15.18
CA GLU A 522 -15.70 -10.98 16.21
C GLU A 522 -14.57 -10.24 16.92
N GLN A 523 -13.77 -9.46 16.18
CA GLN A 523 -12.70 -8.61 16.73
C GLN A 523 -13.23 -7.36 17.45
N GLY A 524 -14.53 -7.08 17.35
CA GLY A 524 -15.14 -5.88 17.95
C GLY A 524 -14.78 -4.57 17.24
N LEU A 525 -14.22 -4.61 16.03
CA LEU A 525 -13.98 -3.44 15.20
C LEU A 525 -15.28 -2.89 14.63
N VAL A 526 -16.14 -3.77 14.10
CA VAL A 526 -17.51 -3.43 13.71
C VAL A 526 -18.42 -3.70 14.90
N VAL A 527 -19.07 -2.64 15.39
CA VAL A 527 -20.05 -2.71 16.47
C VAL A 527 -21.45 -2.78 15.90
N LYS A 528 -22.35 -3.48 16.60
CA LYS A 528 -23.74 -3.69 16.24
C LYS A 528 -24.67 -3.24 17.36
N ALA A 529 -25.78 -2.59 17.00
CA ALA A 529 -26.77 -2.05 17.93
C ALA A 529 -28.19 -2.19 17.39
N ASP A 530 -29.17 -2.21 18.28
CA ASP A 530 -30.60 -2.25 17.91
C ASP A 530 -31.20 -0.83 17.82
N THR A 531 -30.52 0.18 18.38
CA THR A 531 -30.94 1.59 18.32
C THR A 531 -29.77 2.50 17.93
N ILE A 532 -30.09 3.69 17.44
CA ILE A 532 -29.11 4.72 17.09
C ILE A 532 -28.35 5.21 18.32
N GLU A 533 -29.06 5.32 19.46
CA GLU A 533 -28.47 5.70 20.74
C GLU A 533 -27.42 4.70 21.21
N GLU A 534 -27.76 3.41 21.17
CA GLU A 534 -26.82 2.33 21.50
C GLU A 534 -25.61 2.31 20.56
N LEU A 535 -25.83 2.56 19.26
CA LEU A 535 -24.73 2.65 18.30
C LEU A 535 -23.79 3.83 18.63
N ALA A 536 -24.38 5.00 18.97
CA ALA A 536 -23.60 6.16 19.39
C ALA A 536 -22.73 5.85 20.63
N GLU A 537 -23.31 5.22 21.64
CA GLU A 537 -22.60 4.83 22.86
C GLU A 537 -21.44 3.85 22.55
N LYS A 538 -21.69 2.81 21.75
CA LYS A 538 -20.67 1.84 21.36
C LYS A 538 -19.53 2.44 20.51
N LEU A 539 -19.83 3.43 19.70
CA LEU A 539 -18.84 4.17 18.92
C LEU A 539 -18.22 5.35 19.69
N GLY A 540 -18.66 5.62 20.95
CA GLY A 540 -18.18 6.73 21.76
C GLY A 540 -18.50 8.10 21.14
N LEU A 541 -19.66 8.24 20.51
CA LEU A 541 -20.16 9.48 19.93
C LEU A 541 -21.15 10.17 20.87
N PRO A 542 -21.24 11.52 20.87
CA PRO A 542 -22.28 12.24 21.60
C PRO A 542 -23.67 11.88 21.06
N VAL A 543 -24.48 11.20 21.88
CA VAL A 543 -25.76 10.60 21.46
C VAL A 543 -26.69 11.62 20.80
N GLU A 544 -26.91 12.79 21.41
CA GLU A 544 -27.83 13.80 20.88
C GLU A 544 -27.37 14.39 19.55
N ASN A 545 -26.05 14.64 19.39
CA ASN A 545 -25.52 15.14 18.13
C ASN A 545 -25.66 14.10 17.02
N PHE A 546 -25.31 12.84 17.33
CA PHE A 546 -25.39 11.76 16.36
C PHE A 546 -26.82 11.48 15.91
N LYS A 547 -27.79 11.48 16.85
CA LYS A 547 -29.21 11.36 16.52
C LYS A 547 -29.67 12.47 15.58
N ALA A 548 -29.36 13.72 15.91
CA ALA A 548 -29.73 14.84 15.06
C ALA A 548 -29.10 14.74 13.66
N THR A 549 -27.87 14.23 13.56
CA THR A 549 -27.21 13.97 12.26
C THR A 549 -27.94 12.87 11.48
N VAL A 550 -28.31 11.77 12.13
CA VAL A 550 -29.05 10.67 11.50
C VAL A 550 -30.43 11.12 11.05
N GLU A 551 -31.15 11.87 11.88
CA GLU A 551 -32.47 12.44 11.52
C GLU A 551 -32.32 13.35 10.29
N ARG A 552 -31.34 14.28 10.28
CA ARG A 552 -31.08 15.14 9.13
C ARG A 552 -30.70 14.35 7.88
N TYR A 553 -29.86 13.33 8.00
CA TYR A 553 -29.41 12.51 6.89
C TYR A 553 -30.58 11.70 6.28
N ASN A 554 -31.49 11.22 7.12
CA ASN A 554 -32.72 10.58 6.68
C ASN A 554 -33.68 11.55 5.95
N GLU A 555 -33.76 12.82 6.37
CA GLU A 555 -34.51 13.86 5.63
C GLU A 555 -33.92 14.10 4.25
N LEU A 556 -32.60 14.17 4.12
CA LEU A 556 -31.91 14.32 2.82
C LEU A 556 -32.18 13.12 1.91
N TYR A 557 -32.18 11.92 2.48
CA TYR A 557 -32.54 10.68 1.76
C TYR A 557 -33.99 10.73 1.25
N ASP A 558 -34.95 11.14 2.09
CA ASP A 558 -36.38 11.28 1.70
C ASP A 558 -36.57 12.32 0.60
N LYS A 559 -35.84 13.41 0.64
CA LYS A 559 -35.83 14.45 -0.40
C LYS A 559 -35.14 14.03 -1.69
N GLN A 560 -34.28 12.99 -1.64
CA GLN A 560 -33.37 12.60 -2.72
C GLN A 560 -32.47 13.79 -3.17
N GLU A 561 -32.09 14.63 -2.19
CA GLU A 561 -31.23 15.80 -2.41
C GLU A 561 -30.39 16.06 -1.15
N ASP A 562 -29.07 16.06 -1.30
CA ASP A 562 -28.14 16.44 -0.23
C ASP A 562 -27.87 17.94 -0.26
N GLU A 563 -28.68 18.71 0.49
CA GLU A 563 -28.55 20.16 0.64
C GLU A 563 -27.30 20.57 1.45
N ASP A 564 -26.68 19.61 2.20
CA ASP A 564 -25.62 19.91 3.15
C ASP A 564 -24.23 19.80 2.49
N PHE A 565 -23.98 18.73 1.70
CA PHE A 565 -22.68 18.46 1.08
C PHE A 565 -22.75 18.11 -0.41
N GLY A 566 -23.96 18.04 -1.00
CA GLY A 566 -24.16 17.81 -2.41
C GLY A 566 -23.84 16.40 -2.89
N LYS A 567 -23.92 15.39 -1.98
CA LYS A 567 -23.80 13.98 -2.33
C LYS A 567 -24.92 13.58 -3.31
N GLU A 568 -24.59 12.74 -4.26
CA GLU A 568 -25.53 12.27 -5.27
C GLU A 568 -26.69 11.50 -4.63
N ALA A 569 -27.91 11.73 -5.13
CA ALA A 569 -29.12 11.13 -4.59
C ALA A 569 -29.05 9.60 -4.53
N TYR A 570 -28.53 8.96 -5.58
CA TYR A 570 -28.41 7.50 -5.65
C TYR A 570 -27.39 6.92 -4.65
N ARG A 571 -26.51 7.75 -4.07
CA ARG A 571 -25.55 7.39 -3.03
C ARG A 571 -25.97 7.76 -1.62
N LEU A 572 -27.11 8.43 -1.43
CA LEU A 572 -27.71 8.58 -0.12
C LEU A 572 -28.26 7.24 0.37
N SER A 573 -28.09 6.95 1.65
CA SER A 573 -28.67 5.78 2.34
C SER A 573 -29.50 6.23 3.53
N GLU A 574 -30.49 5.44 3.91
CA GLU A 574 -31.21 5.67 5.15
C GLU A 574 -30.57 4.93 6.36
N LEU A 575 -30.86 5.38 7.55
CA LEU A 575 -30.51 4.72 8.81
C LEU A 575 -31.78 4.57 9.65
N ARG A 576 -32.60 3.55 9.33
CA ARG A 576 -33.91 3.31 9.94
C ARG A 576 -34.17 1.87 10.33
N THR A 577 -33.49 0.93 9.69
CA THR A 577 -33.75 -0.50 9.84
C THR A 577 -32.66 -1.15 10.70
N ALA A 578 -33.02 -1.56 11.92
CA ALA A 578 -32.10 -2.32 12.76
C ALA A 578 -31.79 -3.71 12.18
N PRO A 579 -30.64 -4.27 12.46
CA PRO A 579 -29.57 -3.73 13.28
C PRO A 579 -28.79 -2.62 12.59
N PHE A 580 -28.38 -1.65 13.39
CA PHE A 580 -27.42 -0.64 12.97
C PHE A 580 -26.00 -1.12 13.25
N GLU A 581 -25.08 -0.84 12.35
CA GLU A 581 -23.68 -1.19 12.52
C GLU A 581 -22.79 0.02 12.21
N GLY A 582 -21.60 0.01 12.77
CA GLY A 582 -20.62 1.06 12.52
C GLY A 582 -19.20 0.64 12.90
N VAL A 583 -18.26 1.39 12.39
CA VAL A 583 -16.82 1.19 12.59
C VAL A 583 -16.14 2.54 12.79
N ARG A 584 -15.17 2.63 13.70
CA ARG A 584 -14.26 3.77 13.74
C ARG A 584 -13.16 3.60 12.72
N MET A 585 -12.86 4.70 12.04
CA MET A 585 -11.85 4.81 10.99
C MET A 585 -10.84 5.87 11.39
N SER A 586 -9.56 5.63 11.14
CA SER A 586 -8.50 6.62 11.30
C SER A 586 -7.35 6.28 10.37
N GLY A 587 -6.95 7.24 9.54
CA GLY A 587 -5.94 7.04 8.51
C GLY A 587 -6.37 6.03 7.43
N GLY A 588 -5.42 5.65 6.58
CA GLY A 588 -5.69 4.88 5.38
C GLY A 588 -4.80 3.67 5.17
N TYR A 589 -5.15 2.92 4.16
CA TYR A 589 -4.34 1.86 3.57
C TYR A 589 -3.39 2.46 2.54
N PHE A 590 -2.10 2.42 2.86
CA PHE A 590 -1.03 2.93 2.02
C PHE A 590 -0.53 1.84 1.07
N ILE A 591 -0.49 2.13 -0.22
CA ILE A 591 -0.17 1.16 -1.28
C ILE A 591 1.22 1.37 -1.84
N CYS A 592 1.55 2.58 -2.30
CA CYS A 592 2.85 2.93 -2.86
C CYS A 592 3.04 4.45 -2.88
N THR A 593 4.27 4.91 -3.11
CA THR A 593 4.59 6.31 -3.38
C THR A 593 4.23 6.67 -4.82
N MET A 594 3.87 7.92 -5.07
CA MET A 594 3.46 8.44 -6.38
C MET A 594 4.53 9.27 -7.07
N ASP A 595 5.46 9.79 -6.32
CA ASP A 595 6.59 10.61 -6.75
C ASP A 595 7.83 9.75 -7.07
N GLY A 596 8.70 10.27 -7.91
CA GLY A 596 9.91 9.55 -8.33
C GLY A 596 10.82 10.39 -9.23
N ILE A 597 11.67 9.72 -9.97
CA ILE A 597 12.64 10.33 -10.88
C ILE A 597 11.92 10.96 -12.08
N HIS A 598 12.24 12.21 -12.38
CA HIS A 598 11.76 12.89 -13.58
C HIS A 598 12.17 12.14 -14.84
N ILE A 599 11.21 11.94 -15.73
CA ILE A 599 11.41 11.28 -17.03
C ILE A 599 10.90 12.13 -18.17
N ASN A 600 11.49 11.95 -19.35
CA ASN A 600 10.96 12.50 -20.61
C ASN A 600 9.94 11.54 -21.27
N THR A 601 9.43 11.92 -22.43
CA THR A 601 8.47 11.12 -23.20
C THR A 601 9.03 9.80 -23.76
N ASP A 602 10.34 9.65 -23.76
CA ASP A 602 11.04 8.42 -24.18
C ASP A 602 11.47 7.56 -22.99
N MET A 603 10.98 7.88 -21.79
CA MET A 603 11.26 7.21 -20.52
C MET A 603 12.71 7.37 -20.02
N ASN A 604 13.53 8.26 -20.60
CA ASN A 604 14.85 8.57 -20.05
C ASN A 604 14.70 9.37 -18.74
N ALA A 605 15.52 9.04 -17.74
CA ALA A 605 15.72 9.94 -16.62
C ALA A 605 16.31 11.26 -17.11
N VAL A 606 15.91 12.38 -16.51
CA VAL A 606 16.43 13.72 -16.84
C VAL A 606 17.16 14.32 -15.65
N ASP A 607 18.13 15.20 -15.95
CA ASP A 607 18.82 16.01 -14.93
C ASP A 607 17.97 17.24 -14.51
N ALA A 608 18.50 18.06 -13.62
CA ALA A 608 17.82 19.26 -13.10
C ALA A 608 17.54 20.32 -14.20
N GLU A 609 18.28 20.30 -15.29
CA GLU A 609 18.08 21.16 -16.46
C GLU A 609 17.11 20.56 -17.49
N GLY A 610 16.59 19.34 -17.25
CA GLY A 610 15.68 18.63 -18.12
C GLY A 610 16.36 17.89 -19.28
N ASN A 611 17.68 17.74 -19.27
CA ASN A 611 18.39 16.98 -20.30
C ASN A 611 18.33 15.49 -19.98
N PRO A 612 18.13 14.61 -20.98
CA PRO A 612 18.14 13.18 -20.78
C PRO A 612 19.54 12.68 -20.34
N ILE A 613 19.56 11.80 -19.33
CA ILE A 613 20.75 11.05 -18.95
C ILE A 613 20.86 9.87 -19.91
N GLU A 614 21.90 9.90 -20.74
CA GLU A 614 22.10 8.91 -21.80
C GLU A 614 22.22 7.50 -21.20
N GLY A 615 21.50 6.52 -21.77
CA GLY A 615 21.52 5.13 -21.35
C GLY A 615 20.78 4.83 -20.04
N LEU A 616 20.08 5.81 -19.43
CA LEU A 616 19.28 5.61 -18.22
C LEU A 616 17.80 5.81 -18.52
N TYR A 617 17.00 4.77 -18.26
CA TYR A 617 15.53 4.77 -18.36
C TYR A 617 14.92 4.46 -17.01
N VAL A 618 13.73 5.00 -16.74
CA VAL A 618 13.02 4.76 -15.47
C VAL A 618 11.54 4.55 -15.74
N ALA A 619 10.94 3.53 -15.13
CA ALA A 619 9.51 3.25 -15.25
C ALA A 619 8.94 2.60 -13.97
N GLY A 620 7.63 2.70 -13.77
CA GLY A 620 6.94 2.22 -12.58
C GLY A 620 6.94 3.26 -11.45
N ASP A 621 6.71 2.83 -10.21
CA ASP A 621 6.58 3.74 -9.06
C ASP A 621 7.88 4.48 -8.69
N CYS A 622 9.01 4.15 -9.30
CA CYS A 622 10.24 4.93 -9.17
C CYS A 622 10.35 6.08 -10.20
N SER A 623 9.42 6.17 -11.17
CA SER A 623 9.34 7.31 -12.11
C SER A 623 8.33 8.34 -11.62
N GLY A 624 8.65 9.61 -11.81
CA GLY A 624 7.84 10.77 -11.41
C GLY A 624 7.13 11.45 -12.57
N GLY A 625 6.69 12.70 -12.31
CA GLY A 625 6.09 13.59 -13.30
C GLY A 625 4.63 13.25 -13.68
N TYR A 626 4.01 12.25 -13.05
CA TYR A 626 2.68 11.78 -13.44
C TYR A 626 1.59 12.07 -12.40
N PHE A 627 1.88 11.99 -11.13
CA PHE A 627 0.97 12.27 -10.02
C PHE A 627 1.49 13.44 -9.18
N ASP A 628 0.72 13.83 -8.19
CA ASP A 628 1.06 14.77 -7.15
C ASP A 628 0.65 14.17 -5.79
N THR A 629 0.08 14.96 -4.92
CA THR A 629 -0.37 14.55 -3.58
C THR A 629 -1.71 13.80 -3.58
N SER A 630 -2.41 13.74 -4.70
CA SER A 630 -3.71 13.06 -4.86
C SER A 630 -3.69 12.03 -5.97
N TYR A 631 -4.35 10.91 -5.74
CA TYR A 631 -4.46 9.81 -6.69
C TYR A 631 -5.80 9.83 -7.43
N PRO A 632 -5.81 9.78 -8.78
CA PRO A 632 -7.04 9.81 -9.57
C PRO A 632 -7.78 8.47 -9.54
N ASN A 633 -8.32 8.08 -8.38
CA ASN A 633 -8.96 6.79 -8.19
C ASN A 633 -10.26 6.56 -8.97
N LEU A 634 -10.83 7.61 -9.56
CA LEU A 634 -11.94 7.52 -10.52
C LEU A 634 -11.47 7.10 -11.93
N LEU A 635 -10.16 7.01 -12.12
CA LEU A 635 -9.49 6.39 -13.26
C LEU A 635 -8.88 5.07 -12.78
N ALA A 636 -9.69 4.03 -12.69
CA ALA A 636 -9.28 2.75 -12.08
C ALA A 636 -7.99 2.21 -12.69
N GLY A 637 -7.03 1.87 -11.81
CA GLY A 637 -5.76 1.29 -12.23
C GLY A 637 -4.76 2.24 -12.90
N ALA A 638 -4.90 3.56 -12.77
CA ALA A 638 -4.03 4.55 -13.43
C ALA A 638 -2.54 4.33 -13.14
N ALA A 639 -2.14 4.06 -11.89
CA ALA A 639 -0.74 3.83 -11.52
C ALA A 639 -0.16 2.55 -12.15
N ALA A 640 -0.91 1.45 -12.07
CA ALA A 640 -0.47 0.18 -12.61
C ALA A 640 -0.48 0.20 -14.14
N GLY A 641 -1.49 0.82 -14.77
CA GLY A 641 -1.55 1.00 -16.22
C GLY A 641 -0.42 1.88 -16.77
N ARG A 642 -0.04 2.95 -16.04
CA ARG A 642 1.17 3.72 -16.32
C ARG A 642 2.41 2.84 -16.27
N SER A 643 2.56 2.04 -15.22
CA SER A 643 3.72 1.16 -15.03
C SER A 643 3.87 0.14 -16.17
N VAL A 644 2.76 -0.44 -16.64
CA VAL A 644 2.71 -1.34 -17.80
C VAL A 644 3.15 -0.62 -19.08
N THR A 645 2.52 0.52 -19.36
CA THR A 645 2.74 1.28 -20.59
C THR A 645 4.18 1.82 -20.67
N PHE A 646 4.65 2.46 -19.61
CA PHE A 646 5.98 3.05 -19.56
C PHE A 646 7.09 1.99 -19.50
N GLY A 647 6.82 0.85 -18.82
CA GLY A 647 7.71 -0.30 -18.85
C GLY A 647 7.97 -0.79 -20.27
N ARG A 648 6.90 -1.06 -21.04
CA ARG A 648 7.03 -1.49 -22.44
C ARG A 648 7.77 -0.47 -23.30
N LEU A 649 7.44 0.82 -23.15
CA LEU A 649 8.13 1.89 -23.89
C LEU A 649 9.61 1.98 -23.53
N ALA A 650 9.97 1.90 -22.25
CA ALA A 650 11.36 1.89 -21.82
C ALA A 650 12.14 0.72 -22.40
N GLY A 651 11.54 -0.49 -22.42
CA GLY A 651 12.13 -1.68 -23.02
C GLY A 651 12.39 -1.52 -24.50
N LYS A 652 11.38 -1.09 -25.28
CA LYS A 652 11.51 -0.82 -26.72
C LYS A 652 12.58 0.25 -26.99
N ASN A 653 12.53 1.38 -26.29
CA ASN A 653 13.47 2.49 -26.50
C ASN A 653 14.91 2.12 -26.17
N ALA A 654 15.13 1.41 -25.06
CA ALA A 654 16.46 0.94 -24.69
C ALA A 654 17.03 -0.06 -25.73
N ALA A 655 16.19 -0.96 -26.24
CA ALA A 655 16.63 -1.95 -27.24
C ALA A 655 17.07 -1.31 -28.56
N HIS A 656 16.53 -0.16 -28.94
CA HIS A 656 16.83 0.56 -30.17
C HIS A 656 17.95 1.60 -30.04
N ARG A 657 18.49 1.82 -28.86
CA ARG A 657 19.66 2.67 -28.65
C ARG A 657 20.94 1.89 -29.08
#